data_5ec5d83d66c29db33bca485ca11e14e9
#
_entry.id   5ec5d83d66c29db33bca485ca11e14e9
#
_cell.length_a   1.000
_cell.length_b   1.000
_cell.length_c   1.000
_cell.angle_alpha   90.00
_cell.angle_beta   90.00
_cell.angle_gamma   90.00
#
_symmetry.space_group_name_H-M   'P 1'
#
loop_
_entity.id
_entity.type
_entity.pdbx_description
1 polymer ?
#
loop_
_entity_poly.entity_id
_entity_poly.type
_entity_poly.pdbx_seq_one_letter_code
_entity_poly.pdbx_strand_id
1 'polypeptide(L)'
;MIASKHSFPRLALPAAVSTALVMSGPVVAQELEEVVVTATKREESVMEVPLAITALSGDFIMGTNLNDVKDLISYTPGVSGNSQDSYIDAVSVRGVRTQDFGVGGDPSSGFFKNDLYEGRNGAVVTSLYDIERAEILRGPQNFLFGRNAIGGAFSVYTRKPEIGANNGYIDLDVGQRSHFVAEGAINTSHSDNLATRVSGYYSQENGFARNVYTGRDEIEHEKWAVRVSTRYETERLSVDAIIEYEERQQSGSMYRAIDSGDIWDTFDEYVTSDTTLQGTDEELDSDISYGDQDDGDLLTLALLINYDLGFATLTSNTGYKDHDYFYKEDYDGTPLDINNFQFDQSGEYFQQEFRLTSNGDGPLGWYAGASYYHEDLEADFRAIGSEDLMCQYYLNSYYDAFYQEYYGYSYNPGFAGCAEVPYYYDFYPSSDGTLTEAGMIKGKYSGYAAYVNLAYDITERLTVEAGVRYTKDEKEFGILVPEPESYLGPFFTYGFATAEYITDKKSWDDVSGRFVAKYQVNDSMMIFGSYTQGFKSGGFGSFWIEDANGGVPAYETGITQGDGYLPGTFEPETVDSIEIGLKTSFLNGAGNLDLTYFNYQYEDMQVINYVAVEETGAFAGRVLNVGETDGQGVEAAVTVALNDNWTAYVAGGYLDTEATGIQNICGLEDPNGCEGRPLFWAPEFTAAAKIDAYFPMGGGAITGSFEIFYESKRGGGWEDNPEGYIDGFAIANLRVGYESANNWYVRAYAENLFDEFTWDGYNANGGILPSHFFGPQRPLTLGVMVGMSWD
;
A
#
# COMPACT_ATOMS: atom_id res chain seq x y z
N MET A 1 -28.08 -17.02 -21.24
CA MET A 1 -28.46 -18.29 -20.61
C MET A 1 -27.46 -19.37 -21.03
N ILE A 2 -26.50 -19.60 -20.25
CA ILE A 2 -25.73 -20.83 -19.94
C ILE A 2 -24.57 -20.34 -19.07
N ALA A 3 -24.83 -20.23 -17.77
CA ALA A 3 -23.82 -20.04 -16.76
C ALA A 3 -23.19 -21.41 -16.44
N SER A 4 -21.94 -21.61 -16.79
CA SER A 4 -21.15 -22.76 -16.34
C SER A 4 -20.54 -22.44 -14.98
N LYS A 5 -21.25 -22.77 -13.91
CA LYS A 5 -20.69 -22.79 -12.55
C LYS A 5 -19.65 -23.91 -12.45
N HIS A 6 -18.40 -23.61 -12.54
CA HIS A 6 -17.34 -24.50 -12.10
C HIS A 6 -17.02 -24.22 -10.63
N SER A 7 -17.76 -24.89 -9.74
CA SER A 7 -17.43 -24.95 -8.32
C SER A 7 -16.24 -25.90 -8.12
N PHE A 8 -15.07 -25.36 -7.77
CA PHE A 8 -13.96 -26.17 -7.25
C PHE A 8 -14.37 -26.82 -5.92
N PRO A 9 -14.05 -28.12 -5.71
CA PRO A 9 -14.40 -28.78 -4.45
C PRO A 9 -13.57 -28.24 -3.28
N ARG A 10 -14.26 -27.71 -2.27
CA ARG A 10 -13.76 -27.11 -1.02
C ARG A 10 -12.89 -28.03 -0.13
N LEU A 11 -12.34 -29.14 -0.62
CA LEU A 11 -11.70 -30.18 0.20
C LEU A 11 -10.30 -30.64 -0.25
N ALA A 12 -9.62 -29.94 -1.17
CA ALA A 12 -8.35 -30.43 -1.72
C ALA A 12 -7.08 -29.89 -1.03
N LEU A 13 -7.09 -28.70 -0.41
CA LEU A 13 -5.87 -28.12 0.19
C LEU A 13 -5.35 -28.86 1.44
N PRO A 14 -6.16 -29.30 2.42
CA PRO A 14 -5.61 -30.02 3.58
C PRO A 14 -5.05 -31.41 3.23
N ALA A 15 -5.50 -32.03 2.12
CA ALA A 15 -5.02 -33.34 1.71
C ALA A 15 -3.69 -33.33 0.95
N ALA A 16 -3.35 -32.23 0.27
CA ALA A 16 -2.09 -32.10 -0.47
C ALA A 16 -0.89 -31.98 0.46
N VAL A 17 -1.02 -31.24 1.56
CA VAL A 17 0.04 -31.07 2.57
C VAL A 17 0.34 -32.38 3.30
N SER A 18 -0.67 -33.23 3.51
CA SER A 18 -0.47 -34.51 4.21
C SER A 18 0.19 -35.60 3.35
N THR A 19 0.20 -35.47 2.02
CA THR A 19 0.74 -36.48 1.10
C THR A 19 2.20 -36.24 0.73
N ALA A 20 2.70 -35.00 0.84
CA ALA A 20 4.10 -34.66 0.56
C ALA A 20 5.09 -35.20 1.61
N LEU A 21 4.64 -35.51 2.82
CA LEU A 21 5.48 -35.94 3.93
C LEU A 21 5.88 -37.44 3.93
N VAL A 22 5.50 -38.23 2.94
CA VAL A 22 5.69 -39.73 2.97
C VAL A 22 6.67 -40.24 1.89
N MET A 23 7.31 -39.40 1.09
CA MET A 23 8.35 -39.89 0.17
C MET A 23 9.77 -39.71 0.74
N SER A 24 10.14 -40.54 1.74
CA SER A 24 11.49 -40.63 2.27
C SER A 24 12.38 -41.57 1.41
N GLY A 25 12.98 -41.04 0.34
CA GLY A 25 14.23 -41.52 -0.21
C GLY A 25 15.42 -40.87 0.54
N PRO A 26 16.67 -41.35 0.41
CA PRO A 26 17.81 -40.64 0.95
C PRO A 26 17.99 -39.35 0.15
N VAL A 27 17.53 -38.25 0.73
CA VAL A 27 17.73 -36.91 0.21
C VAL A 27 19.21 -36.58 0.47
N VAL A 28 20.00 -36.41 -0.58
CA VAL A 28 21.25 -35.65 -0.49
C VAL A 28 20.77 -34.19 -0.49
N ALA A 29 20.73 -33.61 0.68
CA ALA A 29 20.18 -32.29 0.88
C ALA A 29 21.11 -31.24 0.22
N GLN A 30 20.61 -30.53 -0.77
CA GLN A 30 21.15 -29.21 -1.12
C GLN A 30 20.74 -28.28 0.02
N GLU A 31 21.71 -27.64 0.67
CA GLU A 31 21.46 -26.64 1.69
C GLU A 31 20.78 -25.44 1.03
N LEU A 32 19.70 -24.95 1.64
CA LEU A 32 19.02 -23.75 1.14
C LEU A 32 19.94 -22.54 1.35
N GLU A 33 19.89 -21.61 0.40
CA GLU A 33 20.58 -20.34 0.53
C GLU A 33 20.10 -19.59 1.77
N GLU A 34 21.03 -19.11 2.59
CA GLU A 34 20.74 -18.36 3.79
C GLU A 34 20.41 -16.91 3.41
N VAL A 35 19.19 -16.46 3.71
CA VAL A 35 18.79 -15.07 3.52
C VAL A 35 19.17 -14.25 4.75
N VAL A 36 20.11 -13.32 4.59
CA VAL A 36 20.52 -12.36 5.62
C VAL A 36 19.62 -11.12 5.55
N VAL A 37 19.16 -10.68 6.71
CA VAL A 37 18.29 -9.51 6.86
C VAL A 37 18.90 -8.50 7.86
N THR A 38 18.45 -7.26 7.79
CA THR A 38 18.90 -6.16 8.65
C THR A 38 17.76 -5.52 9.47
N ALA A 39 16.61 -6.15 9.49
CA ALA A 39 15.39 -5.69 10.16
C ALA A 39 15.60 -5.32 11.64
N THR A 40 16.46 -6.06 12.36
CA THR A 40 16.81 -5.81 13.78
C THR A 40 17.91 -4.75 13.98
N LYS A 41 18.29 -4.03 12.91
CA LYS A 41 19.43 -3.09 12.87
C LYS A 41 20.80 -3.78 13.07
N ARG A 42 20.83 -5.08 12.83
CA ARG A 42 22.02 -5.96 12.74
C ARG A 42 21.85 -6.90 11.56
N GLU A 43 22.95 -7.34 10.98
CA GLU A 43 22.94 -8.39 9.97
C GLU A 43 22.77 -9.75 10.68
N GLU A 44 21.64 -10.41 10.44
CA GLU A 44 21.30 -11.71 11.03
C GLU A 44 20.64 -12.60 9.97
N SER A 45 20.76 -13.92 10.14
CA SER A 45 19.96 -14.85 9.34
C SER A 45 18.47 -14.66 9.60
N VAL A 46 17.63 -14.73 8.57
CA VAL A 46 16.16 -14.65 8.73
C VAL A 46 15.64 -15.68 9.74
N MET A 47 16.33 -16.83 9.87
CA MET A 47 15.99 -17.91 10.80
C MET A 47 16.36 -17.61 12.25
N GLU A 48 17.20 -16.60 12.51
CA GLU A 48 17.63 -16.17 13.86
C GLU A 48 16.90 -14.90 14.33
N VAL A 49 16.20 -14.22 13.44
CA VAL A 49 15.45 -12.99 13.75
C VAL A 49 14.13 -13.32 14.44
N PRO A 50 13.90 -12.84 15.70
CA PRO A 50 12.68 -13.11 16.46
C PRO A 50 11.52 -12.17 16.06
N LEU A 51 11.12 -12.22 14.80
CA LEU A 51 10.05 -11.41 14.19
C LEU A 51 9.30 -12.21 13.12
N ALA A 52 8.03 -11.86 12.87
CA ALA A 52 7.29 -12.31 11.72
C ALA A 52 7.78 -11.52 10.48
N ILE A 53 8.66 -12.11 9.69
CA ILE A 53 9.30 -11.47 8.53
C ILE A 53 9.25 -12.38 7.31
N THR A 54 8.94 -11.79 6.15
CA THR A 54 9.16 -12.42 4.84
C THR A 54 10.35 -11.74 4.19
N ALA A 55 11.36 -12.51 3.80
CA ALA A 55 12.53 -11.99 3.11
C ALA A 55 12.66 -12.65 1.74
N LEU A 56 12.67 -11.82 0.69
CA LEU A 56 12.76 -12.24 -0.71
C LEU A 56 14.09 -11.75 -1.28
N SER A 57 14.91 -12.66 -1.81
CA SER A 57 16.18 -12.28 -2.46
C SER A 57 15.92 -11.57 -3.80
N GLY A 58 16.89 -10.78 -4.28
CA GLY A 58 16.80 -10.13 -5.59
C GLY A 58 16.66 -11.13 -6.72
N ASP A 59 17.29 -12.29 -6.61
CA ASP A 59 17.15 -13.36 -7.61
C ASP A 59 15.75 -13.99 -7.59
N PHE A 60 15.11 -14.08 -6.42
CA PHE A 60 13.70 -14.47 -6.32
C PHE A 60 12.80 -13.42 -6.98
N ILE A 61 12.98 -12.13 -6.67
CA ILE A 61 12.20 -11.00 -7.22
C ILE A 61 12.29 -10.99 -8.74
N MET A 62 13.50 -11.01 -9.30
CA MET A 62 13.74 -11.07 -10.74
C MET A 62 13.21 -12.39 -11.35
N GLY A 63 13.39 -13.52 -10.67
CA GLY A 63 12.95 -14.85 -11.11
C GLY A 63 11.43 -14.98 -11.22
N THR A 64 10.69 -14.23 -10.42
CA THR A 64 9.22 -14.22 -10.37
C THR A 64 8.60 -13.01 -11.05
N ASN A 65 9.39 -12.15 -11.70
CA ASN A 65 8.94 -10.97 -12.44
C ASN A 65 8.16 -9.97 -11.56
N LEU A 66 8.63 -9.73 -10.32
CA LEU A 66 8.07 -8.71 -9.45
C LEU A 66 8.70 -7.36 -9.81
N ASN A 67 7.95 -6.49 -10.45
CA ASN A 67 8.44 -5.23 -10.99
C ASN A 67 8.02 -4.01 -10.16
N ASP A 68 7.05 -4.20 -9.25
CA ASP A 68 6.52 -3.15 -8.38
C ASP A 68 6.53 -3.61 -6.92
N VAL A 69 6.66 -2.68 -5.97
CA VAL A 69 6.63 -2.99 -4.52
C VAL A 69 5.32 -3.66 -4.09
N LYS A 70 4.21 -3.39 -4.76
CA LYS A 70 2.92 -4.04 -4.48
C LYS A 70 2.88 -5.51 -4.93
N ASP A 71 3.70 -5.92 -5.88
CA ASP A 71 3.81 -7.34 -6.27
C ASP A 71 4.27 -8.24 -5.12
N LEU A 72 5.00 -7.66 -4.13
CA LEU A 72 5.47 -8.37 -2.94
C LEU A 72 4.31 -8.90 -2.06
N ILE A 73 3.11 -8.31 -2.17
CA ILE A 73 1.89 -8.72 -1.46
C ILE A 73 1.62 -10.21 -1.70
N SER A 74 1.69 -10.64 -2.96
CA SER A 74 1.33 -12.02 -3.37
C SER A 74 2.13 -13.11 -2.66
N TYR A 75 3.38 -12.81 -2.24
CA TYR A 75 4.25 -13.77 -1.56
C TYR A 75 4.31 -13.59 -0.05
N THR A 76 3.54 -12.65 0.51
CA THR A 76 3.58 -12.33 1.93
C THR A 76 2.27 -12.74 2.63
N PRO A 77 2.28 -13.79 3.47
CA PRO A 77 1.07 -14.20 4.20
C PRO A 77 0.57 -13.10 5.13
N GLY A 78 -0.74 -12.91 5.21
CA GLY A 78 -1.36 -11.89 6.04
C GLY A 78 -1.27 -10.47 5.47
N VAL A 79 -0.85 -10.31 4.20
CA VAL A 79 -0.85 -9.05 3.46
C VAL A 79 -1.82 -9.15 2.29
N SER A 80 -2.58 -8.08 2.05
CA SER A 80 -3.56 -7.97 0.96
C SER A 80 -3.60 -6.52 0.45
N GLY A 81 -4.26 -6.26 -0.67
CA GLY A 81 -4.40 -4.92 -1.24
C GLY A 81 -4.69 -4.94 -2.72
N ASN A 82 -4.79 -3.76 -3.34
CA ASN A 82 -4.84 -3.62 -4.78
C ASN A 82 -3.42 -3.47 -5.37
N SER A 83 -3.28 -3.69 -6.67
CA SER A 83 -1.98 -3.66 -7.35
C SER A 83 -1.90 -2.63 -8.49
N GLN A 84 -2.99 -1.94 -8.84
CA GLN A 84 -3.10 -1.17 -10.09
C GLN A 84 -2.50 0.23 -10.05
N ASP A 85 -2.41 0.87 -8.88
CA ASP A 85 -1.97 2.26 -8.72
C ASP A 85 -0.72 2.39 -7.84
N SER A 86 -0.22 3.62 -7.67
CA SER A 86 0.90 3.92 -6.78
C SER A 86 0.48 4.19 -5.32
N TYR A 87 -0.80 4.08 -4.99
CA TYR A 87 -1.30 4.28 -3.63
C TYR A 87 -0.87 3.13 -2.72
N ILE A 88 0.20 3.33 -1.98
CA ILE A 88 0.70 2.37 -0.99
C ILE A 88 -0.22 2.22 0.22
N ASP A 89 -1.07 3.20 0.47
CA ASP A 89 -2.07 3.16 1.54
C ASP A 89 -3.11 2.06 1.34
N ALA A 90 -3.27 1.58 0.11
CA ALA A 90 -4.14 0.45 -0.21
C ALA A 90 -3.60 -0.91 0.25
N VAL A 91 -2.35 -0.97 0.75
CA VAL A 91 -1.76 -2.19 1.31
C VAL A 91 -2.23 -2.41 2.74
N SER A 92 -2.80 -3.57 2.99
CA SER A 92 -3.27 -4.03 4.30
C SER A 92 -2.32 -5.08 4.86
N VAL A 93 -1.84 -4.90 6.08
CA VAL A 93 -1.03 -5.87 6.81
C VAL A 93 -1.84 -6.36 8.01
N ARG A 94 -2.18 -7.65 8.04
CA ARG A 94 -3.05 -8.25 9.08
C ARG A 94 -4.38 -7.49 9.25
N GLY A 95 -4.97 -7.04 8.14
CA GLY A 95 -6.21 -6.26 8.14
C GLY A 95 -6.05 -4.76 8.42
N VAL A 96 -4.89 -4.31 8.86
CA VAL A 96 -4.62 -2.90 9.17
C VAL A 96 -4.10 -2.19 7.93
N ARG A 97 -4.79 -1.13 7.49
CA ARG A 97 -4.41 -0.28 6.38
C ARG A 97 -4.65 1.19 6.73
N THR A 98 -4.05 2.08 5.96
CA THR A 98 -4.41 3.48 5.99
C THR A 98 -5.81 3.65 5.40
N GLN A 99 -6.65 4.43 6.08
CA GLN A 99 -7.99 4.74 5.59
C GLN A 99 -8.15 6.23 5.24
N ASP A 100 -7.20 7.08 5.64
CA ASP A 100 -7.14 8.49 5.28
C ASP A 100 -6.20 8.66 4.07
N PHE A 101 -6.75 9.03 2.92
CA PHE A 101 -5.99 9.37 1.72
C PHE A 101 -5.54 10.85 1.68
N GLY A 102 -5.90 11.64 2.70
CA GLY A 102 -5.49 13.02 2.86
C GLY A 102 -4.01 13.16 3.24
N VAL A 103 -3.48 14.36 3.09
CA VAL A 103 -2.06 14.65 3.34
C VAL A 103 -1.76 15.12 4.78
N GLY A 104 -2.79 15.35 5.59
CA GLY A 104 -2.62 15.75 6.99
C GLY A 104 -2.35 14.59 7.96
N GLY A 105 -2.68 13.35 7.55
CA GLY A 105 -2.42 12.09 8.26
C GLY A 105 -1.09 11.44 7.90
N ASP A 106 -0.88 10.26 8.41
CA ASP A 106 0.28 9.40 8.17
C ASP A 106 -0.15 7.99 7.73
N PRO A 107 0.61 7.28 6.86
CA PRO A 107 0.29 5.91 6.50
C PRO A 107 0.48 4.94 7.67
N SER A 108 -0.29 3.84 7.67
CA SER A 108 -0.24 2.79 8.69
C SER A 108 0.90 1.79 8.43
N SER A 109 1.32 1.60 7.17
CA SER A 109 2.46 0.77 6.78
C SER A 109 3.57 1.63 6.19
N GLY A 110 4.81 1.43 6.64
CA GLY A 110 5.97 2.19 6.20
C GLY A 110 6.68 1.51 5.01
N PHE A 111 7.08 2.31 4.02
CA PHE A 111 7.94 1.87 2.92
C PHE A 111 9.32 2.49 3.09
N PHE A 112 10.34 1.65 3.00
CA PHE A 112 11.75 2.01 3.21
C PHE A 112 12.61 1.49 2.07
N LYS A 113 13.58 2.30 1.64
CA LYS A 113 14.62 1.89 0.70
C LYS A 113 15.99 2.20 1.30
N ASN A 114 16.83 1.17 1.42
CA ASN A 114 18.18 1.31 2.02
C ASN A 114 18.15 1.98 3.42
N ASP A 115 17.24 1.56 4.31
CA ASP A 115 16.98 2.12 5.65
C ASP A 115 16.44 3.56 5.68
N LEU A 116 16.09 4.14 4.54
CA LEU A 116 15.47 5.47 4.45
C LEU A 116 13.97 5.34 4.21
N TYR A 117 13.17 6.13 4.91
CA TYR A 117 11.73 6.20 4.68
C TYR A 117 11.42 6.83 3.33
N GLU A 118 10.56 6.19 2.55
CA GLU A 118 10.24 6.61 1.17
C GLU A 118 9.18 7.72 1.08
N GLY A 119 8.43 7.95 2.14
CA GLY A 119 7.41 8.99 2.16
C GLY A 119 5.97 8.43 2.14
N ARG A 120 5.06 9.26 1.67
CA ARG A 120 3.62 9.01 1.56
C ARG A 120 3.23 8.59 0.14
N ASN A 121 1.94 8.40 -0.12
CA ASN A 121 1.40 8.17 -1.45
C ASN A 121 1.98 9.14 -2.49
N GLY A 122 2.26 8.64 -3.67
CA GLY A 122 2.87 9.39 -4.76
C GLY A 122 4.38 9.62 -4.64
N ALA A 123 4.94 9.66 -3.42
CA ALA A 123 6.37 9.92 -3.18
C ALA A 123 7.25 8.66 -3.16
N VAL A 124 6.67 7.46 -3.25
CA VAL A 124 7.41 6.18 -3.24
C VAL A 124 7.90 5.82 -4.62
N VAL A 125 9.18 5.48 -4.74
CA VAL A 125 9.71 4.80 -5.93
C VAL A 125 9.22 3.37 -5.91
N THR A 126 8.24 3.06 -6.76
CA THR A 126 7.59 1.75 -6.76
C THR A 126 8.34 0.70 -7.57
N SER A 127 9.16 1.11 -8.54
CA SER A 127 9.90 0.19 -9.43
C SER A 127 10.94 -0.63 -8.67
N LEU A 128 10.82 -1.95 -8.74
CA LEU A 128 11.78 -2.91 -8.20
C LEU A 128 12.81 -3.28 -9.27
N TYR A 129 13.98 -2.63 -9.27
CA TYR A 129 15.07 -2.92 -10.19
C TYR A 129 16.41 -2.91 -9.48
N ASP A 130 17.30 -3.80 -9.91
CA ASP A 130 18.65 -3.99 -9.34
C ASP A 130 18.61 -4.13 -7.81
N ILE A 131 17.70 -5.02 -7.34
CA ILE A 131 17.40 -5.25 -5.94
C ILE A 131 18.29 -6.36 -5.39
N GLU A 132 18.82 -6.15 -4.19
CA GLU A 132 19.53 -7.16 -3.39
C GLU A 132 18.54 -8.07 -2.67
N ARG A 133 17.55 -7.46 -2.02
CA ARG A 133 16.47 -8.15 -1.29
C ARG A 133 15.33 -7.21 -0.91
N ALA A 134 14.18 -7.80 -0.59
CA ALA A 134 13.06 -7.13 0.07
C ALA A 134 12.72 -7.85 1.39
N GLU A 135 12.43 -7.07 2.43
CA GLU A 135 12.06 -7.53 3.77
C GLU A 135 10.69 -6.96 4.13
N ILE A 136 9.70 -7.82 4.38
CA ILE A 136 8.36 -7.41 4.76
C ILE A 136 8.12 -7.86 6.21
N LEU A 137 8.01 -6.89 7.11
CA LEU A 137 7.76 -7.10 8.52
C LEU A 137 6.29 -6.84 8.82
N ARG A 138 5.66 -7.77 9.51
CA ARG A 138 4.23 -7.69 9.85
C ARG A 138 4.04 -7.32 11.30
N GLY A 139 2.93 -6.63 11.60
CA GLY A 139 2.65 -6.08 12.91
C GLY A 139 3.48 -4.82 13.25
N PRO A 140 3.31 -4.23 14.44
CA PRO A 140 3.88 -2.93 14.78
C PRO A 140 5.41 -2.94 14.79
N GLN A 141 6.02 -2.05 14.01
CA GLN A 141 7.46 -1.91 13.84
C GLN A 141 7.97 -0.51 14.23
N ASN A 142 7.18 0.30 14.93
CA ASN A 142 7.54 1.67 15.29
C ASN A 142 8.83 1.76 16.10
N PHE A 143 9.13 0.78 16.95
CA PHE A 143 10.39 0.77 17.68
C PHE A 143 11.60 0.70 16.75
N LEU A 144 11.57 -0.17 15.73
CA LEU A 144 12.69 -0.44 14.81
C LEU A 144 12.79 0.57 13.67
N PHE A 145 11.65 0.93 13.06
CA PHE A 145 11.59 1.76 11.85
C PHE A 145 11.16 3.21 12.12
N GLY A 146 10.54 3.46 13.27
CA GLY A 146 10.05 4.78 13.64
C GLY A 146 8.60 5.00 13.24
N ARG A 147 8.29 6.22 12.78
CA ARG A 147 6.94 6.60 12.38
C ARG A 147 6.40 5.72 11.24
N ASN A 148 5.08 5.71 11.09
CA ASN A 148 4.39 5.15 9.93
C ASN A 148 4.63 3.63 9.73
N ALA A 149 4.80 2.88 10.81
CA ALA A 149 5.01 1.44 10.78
C ALA A 149 4.16 0.72 11.84
N ILE A 150 2.94 1.20 12.06
CA ILE A 150 2.02 0.63 13.07
C ILE A 150 1.42 -0.71 12.60
N GLY A 151 1.13 -0.86 11.29
CA GLY A 151 0.67 -2.11 10.68
C GLY A 151 1.81 -3.02 10.25
N GLY A 152 2.91 -2.44 9.74
CA GLY A 152 4.07 -3.17 9.24
C GLY A 152 5.10 -2.28 8.56
N ALA A 153 6.17 -2.90 8.04
CA ALA A 153 7.21 -2.22 7.28
C ALA A 153 7.64 -3.03 6.06
N PHE A 154 7.71 -2.38 4.91
CA PHE A 154 8.28 -2.89 3.67
C PHE A 154 9.65 -2.24 3.49
N SER A 155 10.70 -3.03 3.43
CA SER A 155 12.07 -2.53 3.32
C SER A 155 12.77 -3.17 2.12
N VAL A 156 13.16 -2.35 1.15
CA VAL A 156 13.83 -2.78 -0.08
C VAL A 156 15.30 -2.34 -0.02
N TYR A 157 16.20 -3.26 -0.30
CA TYR A 157 17.64 -2.98 -0.37
C TYR A 157 18.13 -3.16 -1.79
N THR A 158 18.81 -2.15 -2.31
CA THR A 158 19.37 -2.16 -3.66
C THR A 158 20.76 -2.79 -3.67
N ARG A 159 21.16 -3.41 -4.79
CA ARG A 159 22.50 -3.97 -4.94
C ARG A 159 23.57 -2.88 -4.80
N LYS A 160 24.53 -3.12 -3.93
CA LYS A 160 25.63 -2.18 -3.65
C LYS A 160 26.72 -2.29 -4.72
N PRO A 161 27.52 -1.20 -4.97
CA PRO A 161 28.73 -1.29 -5.78
C PRO A 161 29.73 -2.28 -5.20
N GLU A 162 30.29 -3.16 -6.04
CA GLU A 162 31.26 -4.17 -5.68
C GLU A 162 32.67 -3.67 -5.97
N ILE A 163 33.48 -3.54 -4.92
CA ILE A 163 34.90 -3.17 -5.03
C ILE A 163 35.69 -4.38 -5.51
N GLY A 164 36.54 -4.19 -6.52
CA GLY A 164 37.34 -5.23 -7.13
C GLY A 164 36.70 -5.96 -8.31
N ALA A 165 35.39 -5.70 -8.60
CA ALA A 165 34.67 -6.31 -9.69
C ALA A 165 34.32 -5.30 -10.79
N ASN A 166 34.33 -5.76 -12.06
CA ASN A 166 33.79 -5.03 -13.21
C ASN A 166 32.77 -5.93 -13.91
N ASN A 167 31.57 -5.96 -13.39
CA ASN A 167 30.50 -6.86 -13.79
C ASN A 167 29.25 -6.09 -14.20
N GLY A 168 28.29 -6.80 -14.72
CA GLY A 168 27.00 -6.21 -15.05
C GLY A 168 26.01 -7.23 -15.57
N TYR A 169 24.79 -6.75 -15.83
CA TYR A 169 23.75 -7.56 -16.43
C TYR A 169 22.80 -6.70 -17.26
N ILE A 170 22.04 -7.36 -18.11
CA ILE A 170 20.89 -6.80 -18.82
C ILE A 170 19.81 -7.87 -18.92
N ASP A 171 18.58 -7.48 -18.59
CA ASP A 171 17.37 -8.28 -18.69
C ASP A 171 16.35 -7.55 -19.56
N LEU A 172 15.69 -8.29 -20.45
CA LEU A 172 14.65 -7.82 -21.35
C LEU A 172 13.43 -8.73 -21.19
N ASP A 173 12.27 -8.13 -21.00
CA ASP A 173 10.98 -8.82 -21.00
C ASP A 173 10.09 -8.28 -22.12
N VAL A 174 9.47 -9.17 -22.90
CA VAL A 174 8.54 -8.81 -23.95
C VAL A 174 7.28 -9.67 -23.87
N GLY A 175 6.13 -9.06 -23.97
CA GLY A 175 4.86 -9.76 -23.77
C GLY A 175 3.71 -9.22 -24.60
N GLN A 176 2.51 -9.66 -24.25
CA GLN A 176 1.27 -9.18 -24.84
C GLN A 176 1.08 -7.68 -24.54
N ARG A 177 0.15 -7.04 -25.25
CA ARG A 177 -0.22 -5.61 -25.06
C ARG A 177 0.99 -4.65 -25.14
N SER A 178 1.94 -4.96 -26.04
CA SER A 178 3.21 -4.20 -26.16
C SER A 178 4.04 -4.15 -24.87
N HIS A 179 3.82 -5.09 -23.94
CA HIS A 179 4.64 -5.19 -22.74
C HIS A 179 6.12 -5.28 -23.08
N PHE A 180 6.90 -4.38 -22.51
CA PHE A 180 8.34 -4.31 -22.68
C PHE A 180 8.98 -3.80 -21.38
N VAL A 181 9.86 -4.60 -20.81
CA VAL A 181 10.74 -4.19 -19.71
C VAL A 181 12.18 -4.33 -20.13
N ALA A 182 12.99 -3.35 -19.82
CA ALA A 182 14.44 -3.38 -19.91
C ALA A 182 15.06 -2.95 -18.60
N GLU A 183 15.82 -3.83 -17.99
CA GLU A 183 16.56 -3.59 -16.76
C GLU A 183 18.03 -3.93 -16.98
N GLY A 184 18.92 -3.21 -16.30
CA GLY A 184 20.32 -3.55 -16.32
C GLY A 184 21.18 -2.71 -15.39
N ALA A 185 22.35 -3.23 -15.08
CA ALA A 185 23.33 -2.52 -14.27
C ALA A 185 24.77 -2.81 -14.72
N ILE A 186 25.62 -1.81 -14.53
CA ILE A 186 27.08 -1.91 -14.75
C ILE A 186 27.78 -1.50 -13.46
N ASN A 187 28.62 -2.37 -12.94
CA ASN A 187 29.52 -2.11 -11.84
C ASN A 187 30.94 -1.87 -12.33
N THR A 188 31.60 -0.83 -11.83
CA THR A 188 32.96 -0.51 -12.15
C THR A 188 33.78 -0.23 -10.90
N SER A 189 34.80 -1.03 -10.65
CA SER A 189 35.77 -0.80 -9.56
C SER A 189 36.88 0.16 -10.05
N HIS A 190 37.01 1.30 -9.39
CA HIS A 190 37.99 2.33 -9.76
C HIS A 190 39.32 2.18 -9.01
N SER A 191 39.26 1.56 -7.83
CA SER A 191 40.45 1.24 -7.00
C SER A 191 40.09 0.16 -5.98
N ASP A 192 41.06 -0.22 -5.14
CA ASP A 192 40.87 -1.17 -4.04
C ASP A 192 39.86 -0.70 -2.97
N ASN A 193 39.38 0.55 -3.05
CA ASN A 193 38.50 1.18 -2.07
C ASN A 193 37.29 1.89 -2.68
N LEU A 194 37.16 1.94 -4.01
CA LEU A 194 36.12 2.74 -4.67
C LEU A 194 35.52 2.00 -5.83
N ALA A 195 34.20 1.88 -5.84
CA ALA A 195 33.42 1.36 -6.96
C ALA A 195 32.19 2.22 -7.20
N THR A 196 31.69 2.18 -8.44
CA THR A 196 30.43 2.82 -8.84
C THR A 196 29.57 1.81 -9.59
N ARG A 197 28.29 1.75 -9.27
CA ARG A 197 27.27 0.96 -9.95
C ARG A 197 26.24 1.91 -10.56
N VAL A 198 25.93 1.73 -11.82
CA VAL A 198 24.88 2.47 -12.54
C VAL A 198 23.83 1.47 -12.97
N SER A 199 22.60 1.67 -12.54
CA SER A 199 21.44 0.83 -12.87
C SER A 199 20.40 1.64 -13.61
N GLY A 200 19.71 1.01 -14.55
CA GLY A 200 18.64 1.61 -15.34
C GLY A 200 17.48 0.66 -15.50
N TYR A 201 16.29 1.22 -15.55
CA TYR A 201 15.02 0.52 -15.70
C TYR A 201 14.12 1.27 -16.67
N TYR A 202 13.40 0.53 -17.51
CA TYR A 202 12.31 1.02 -18.35
C TYR A 202 11.23 -0.04 -18.42
N SER A 203 9.99 0.33 -18.25
CA SER A 203 8.83 -0.56 -18.35
C SER A 203 7.69 0.15 -19.05
N GLN A 204 7.04 -0.53 -19.99
CA GLN A 204 5.80 -0.08 -20.61
C GLN A 204 4.84 -1.24 -20.84
N GLU A 205 3.55 -0.96 -20.75
CA GLU A 205 2.49 -1.86 -21.22
C GLU A 205 1.26 -1.04 -21.62
N ASN A 206 0.61 -1.41 -22.72
CA ASN A 206 -0.69 -0.86 -23.09
C ASN A 206 -1.77 -1.46 -22.17
N GLY A 207 -2.89 -0.76 -22.02
CA GLY A 207 -3.98 -1.16 -21.18
C GLY A 207 -4.54 -2.56 -21.43
N PHE A 208 -5.01 -3.20 -20.39
CA PHE A 208 -5.61 -4.54 -20.47
C PHE A 208 -7.13 -4.56 -20.26
N ALA A 209 -7.73 -3.49 -19.76
CA ALA A 209 -9.17 -3.37 -19.58
C ALA A 209 -9.78 -2.50 -20.68
N ARG A 210 -10.76 -3.02 -21.42
CA ARG A 210 -11.48 -2.28 -22.46
C ARG A 210 -12.50 -1.35 -21.83
N ASN A 211 -12.37 -0.04 -22.00
CA ASN A 211 -13.43 0.92 -21.67
C ASN A 211 -14.42 1.01 -22.86
N VAL A 212 -15.63 0.53 -22.64
CA VAL A 212 -16.66 0.49 -23.71
C VAL A 212 -17.23 1.87 -24.02
N TYR A 213 -17.19 2.81 -23.07
CA TYR A 213 -17.65 4.20 -23.27
C TYR A 213 -16.66 5.00 -24.15
N THR A 214 -15.39 5.03 -23.79
CA THR A 214 -14.34 5.76 -24.51
C THR A 214 -13.85 5.02 -25.75
N GLY A 215 -14.01 3.71 -25.79
CA GLY A 215 -13.50 2.84 -26.84
C GLY A 215 -11.96 2.65 -26.77
N ARG A 216 -11.31 2.94 -25.65
CA ARG A 216 -9.88 2.75 -25.41
C ARG A 216 -9.61 1.52 -24.54
N ASP A 217 -8.39 1.04 -24.56
CA ASP A 217 -7.89 0.07 -23.59
C ASP A 217 -7.17 0.86 -22.51
N GLU A 218 -7.51 0.64 -21.25
CA GLU A 218 -7.05 1.38 -20.07
C GLU A 218 -6.27 0.47 -19.13
N ILE A 219 -5.73 1.00 -18.04
CA ILE A 219 -4.79 0.38 -17.11
C ILE A 219 -3.46 0.13 -17.82
N GLU A 220 -2.87 1.21 -18.28
CA GLU A 220 -1.57 1.24 -18.96
C GLU A 220 -0.48 1.85 -18.07
N HIS A 221 0.79 1.62 -18.40
CA HIS A 221 1.91 2.30 -17.75
C HIS A 221 3.10 2.51 -18.68
N GLU A 222 3.83 3.59 -18.42
CA GLU A 222 5.20 3.83 -18.88
C GLU A 222 6.02 4.38 -17.69
N LYS A 223 7.12 3.69 -17.34
CA LYS A 223 8.00 4.05 -16.23
C LYS A 223 9.44 3.97 -16.65
N TRP A 224 10.28 4.90 -16.18
CA TRP A 224 11.72 4.72 -16.28
C TRP A 224 12.43 5.22 -15.03
N ALA A 225 13.52 4.58 -14.68
CA ALA A 225 14.32 4.97 -13.54
C ALA A 225 15.81 4.80 -13.82
N VAL A 226 16.61 5.63 -13.16
CA VAL A 226 18.08 5.51 -13.17
C VAL A 226 18.62 5.69 -11.76
N ARG A 227 19.59 4.85 -11.38
CA ARG A 227 20.27 4.96 -10.09
C ARG A 227 21.78 4.91 -10.29
N VAL A 228 22.47 5.84 -9.65
CA VAL A 228 23.93 5.88 -9.55
C VAL A 228 24.32 5.71 -8.08
N SER A 229 24.98 4.62 -7.78
CA SER A 229 25.49 4.31 -6.44
C SER A 229 27.00 4.31 -6.46
N THR A 230 27.64 4.96 -5.48
CA THR A 230 29.11 4.98 -5.35
C THR A 230 29.45 4.57 -3.93
N ARG A 231 30.31 3.55 -3.83
CA ARG A 231 30.80 2.99 -2.56
C ARG A 231 32.27 3.28 -2.39
N TYR A 232 32.61 3.86 -1.25
CA TYR A 232 33.96 3.97 -0.76
C TYR A 232 34.10 3.16 0.53
N GLU A 233 35.07 2.26 0.58
CA GLU A 233 35.24 1.34 1.71
C GLU A 233 36.70 1.21 2.11
N THR A 234 36.96 1.20 3.42
CA THR A 234 38.23 0.92 4.05
C THR A 234 38.00 -0.06 5.21
N GLU A 235 39.06 -0.47 5.91
CA GLU A 235 38.92 -1.38 7.09
C GLU A 235 37.94 -0.85 8.16
N ARG A 236 37.69 0.45 8.25
CA ARG A 236 36.85 1.08 9.29
C ARG A 236 35.75 1.96 8.80
N LEU A 237 35.73 2.31 7.54
CA LEU A 237 34.77 3.28 7.00
C LEU A 237 34.15 2.69 5.76
N SER A 238 32.81 2.65 5.72
CA SER A 238 32.01 2.43 4.52
C SER A 238 31.13 3.66 4.27
N VAL A 239 31.12 4.14 3.04
CA VAL A 239 30.29 5.26 2.59
C VAL A 239 29.61 4.85 1.30
N ASP A 240 28.28 4.82 1.29
CA ASP A 240 27.46 4.63 0.10
C ASP A 240 26.72 5.95 -0.22
N ALA A 241 26.95 6.51 -1.40
CA ALA A 241 26.26 7.68 -1.92
C ALA A 241 25.40 7.25 -3.09
N ILE A 242 24.09 7.56 -3.04
CA ILE A 242 23.08 7.13 -4.01
C ILE A 242 22.35 8.34 -4.55
N ILE A 243 22.18 8.40 -5.86
CA ILE A 243 21.28 9.31 -6.56
C ILE A 243 20.34 8.43 -7.38
N GLU A 244 19.03 8.58 -7.18
CA GLU A 244 18.00 7.86 -7.91
C GLU A 244 16.95 8.83 -8.42
N TYR A 245 16.53 8.64 -9.67
CA TYR A 245 15.42 9.37 -10.27
C TYR A 245 14.47 8.39 -10.95
N GLU A 246 13.17 8.55 -10.73
CA GLU A 246 12.10 7.82 -11.43
C GLU A 246 11.10 8.81 -12.01
N GLU A 247 10.69 8.57 -13.25
CA GLU A 247 9.51 9.17 -13.87
C GLU A 247 8.50 8.05 -14.16
N ARG A 248 7.27 8.27 -13.71
CA ARG A 248 6.16 7.33 -13.84
C ARG A 248 5.00 8.02 -14.50
N GLN A 249 4.43 7.38 -15.53
CA GLN A 249 3.17 7.72 -16.17
C GLN A 249 2.34 6.45 -16.25
N GLN A 250 1.25 6.38 -15.53
CA GLN A 250 0.40 5.19 -15.52
C GLN A 250 -1.06 5.58 -15.27
N SER A 251 -1.95 4.63 -15.50
CA SER A 251 -3.32 4.73 -15.05
C SER A 251 -3.39 4.75 -13.52
N GLY A 252 -4.35 5.48 -12.98
CA GLY A 252 -4.74 5.39 -11.58
C GLY A 252 -5.55 4.13 -11.26
N SER A 253 -6.31 4.18 -10.19
CA SER A 253 -7.29 3.13 -9.86
C SER A 253 -8.48 3.21 -10.81
N MET A 254 -8.56 2.27 -11.75
CA MET A 254 -9.63 2.20 -12.74
C MET A 254 -10.74 1.30 -12.24
N TYR A 255 -11.87 1.90 -11.93
CA TYR A 255 -13.05 1.20 -11.44
C TYR A 255 -14.25 1.39 -12.38
N ARG A 256 -15.22 0.48 -12.28
CA ARG A 256 -16.55 0.62 -12.86
C ARG A 256 -17.62 0.33 -11.83
N ALA A 257 -18.75 1.01 -11.95
CA ALA A 257 -19.95 0.63 -11.24
C ALA A 257 -20.46 -0.74 -11.75
N ILE A 258 -20.79 -1.65 -10.83
CA ILE A 258 -21.27 -3.00 -11.19
C ILE A 258 -22.77 -3.16 -11.01
N ASP A 259 -23.39 -2.29 -10.25
CA ASP A 259 -24.83 -2.24 -10.05
C ASP A 259 -25.34 -0.80 -10.19
N SER A 260 -26.60 -0.70 -10.44
CA SER A 260 -27.29 0.59 -10.51
C SER A 260 -27.97 0.97 -9.19
N GLY A 261 -28.09 0.07 -8.21
CA GLY A 261 -28.69 0.31 -6.89
C GLY A 261 -29.99 1.13 -6.90
N ASP A 262 -30.61 1.31 -5.76
CA ASP A 262 -31.85 2.11 -5.62
C ASP A 262 -31.66 3.60 -6.03
N ILE A 263 -30.44 4.10 -5.95
CA ILE A 263 -30.12 5.49 -6.31
C ILE A 263 -30.14 5.71 -7.80
N TRP A 264 -29.72 4.73 -8.62
CA TRP A 264 -29.82 4.80 -10.06
C TRP A 264 -31.28 4.91 -10.53
N ASP A 265 -32.20 4.16 -9.92
CA ASP A 265 -33.62 4.26 -10.24
C ASP A 265 -34.14 5.68 -9.96
N THR A 266 -33.71 6.28 -8.85
CA THR A 266 -34.02 7.68 -8.50
C THR A 266 -33.33 8.66 -9.45
N PHE A 267 -32.06 8.39 -9.80
CA PHE A 267 -31.31 9.23 -10.75
C PHE A 267 -31.96 9.22 -12.13
N ASP A 268 -32.35 8.07 -12.67
CA ASP A 268 -33.05 7.90 -13.93
C ASP A 268 -34.42 8.66 -13.99
N GLU A 269 -35.07 8.82 -12.83
CA GLU A 269 -36.32 9.57 -12.74
C GLU A 269 -36.12 11.09 -12.98
N TYR A 270 -34.97 11.62 -12.59
CA TYR A 270 -34.70 13.06 -12.56
C TYR A 270 -33.68 13.54 -13.57
N VAL A 271 -32.88 12.66 -14.16
CA VAL A 271 -31.82 12.98 -15.12
C VAL A 271 -32.17 12.47 -16.51
N THR A 272 -31.82 13.25 -17.51
CA THR A 272 -32.17 12.95 -18.92
C THR A 272 -31.06 12.23 -19.69
N SER A 273 -29.89 12.01 -19.08
CA SER A 273 -28.77 11.28 -19.67
C SER A 273 -29.03 9.78 -19.64
N ASP A 274 -28.41 9.04 -20.56
CA ASP A 274 -28.47 7.56 -20.54
C ASP A 274 -27.57 7.03 -19.41
N THR A 275 -28.17 6.40 -18.43
CA THR A 275 -27.50 5.84 -17.25
C THR A 275 -27.29 4.33 -17.34
N THR A 276 -27.61 3.72 -18.49
CA THR A 276 -27.50 2.27 -18.70
C THR A 276 -26.03 1.85 -18.72
N LEU A 277 -25.60 1.12 -17.71
CA LEU A 277 -24.26 0.49 -17.66
C LEU A 277 -24.13 -0.56 -18.76
N GLN A 278 -23.04 -0.51 -19.50
CA GLN A 278 -22.75 -1.38 -20.63
C GLN A 278 -21.48 -2.20 -20.37
N GLY A 279 -21.26 -3.22 -21.22
CA GLY A 279 -20.10 -4.07 -21.11
C GLY A 279 -20.27 -5.24 -20.15
N THR A 280 -19.19 -5.99 -19.95
CA THR A 280 -19.08 -7.13 -19.02
C THR A 280 -18.28 -6.71 -17.79
N ASP A 281 -18.20 -7.57 -16.78
CA ASP A 281 -17.41 -7.32 -15.58
C ASP A 281 -15.90 -7.14 -15.87
N GLU A 282 -15.41 -7.69 -17.00
CA GLU A 282 -14.01 -7.56 -17.45
C GLU A 282 -13.75 -6.23 -18.19
N GLU A 283 -14.77 -5.43 -18.44
CA GLU A 283 -14.70 -4.18 -19.19
C GLU A 283 -15.02 -2.99 -18.28
N LEU A 284 -14.48 -1.84 -18.59
CA LEU A 284 -14.83 -0.57 -17.96
C LEU A 284 -15.98 0.10 -18.72
N ASP A 285 -16.80 0.85 -18.00
CA ASP A 285 -17.84 1.71 -18.57
C ASP A 285 -17.82 3.04 -17.81
N SER A 286 -16.80 3.84 -18.06
CA SER A 286 -16.41 4.98 -17.25
C SER A 286 -16.16 6.20 -18.12
N ASP A 287 -16.72 7.34 -17.72
CA ASP A 287 -16.43 8.64 -18.33
C ASP A 287 -15.15 9.24 -17.75
N ILE A 288 -14.03 8.76 -18.19
CA ILE A 288 -12.75 9.38 -17.91
C ILE A 288 -12.44 10.53 -18.87
N SER A 289 -13.41 11.43 -19.06
CA SER A 289 -13.25 12.58 -19.96
C SER A 289 -12.05 13.43 -19.62
N TYR A 290 -11.64 13.44 -18.36
CA TYR A 290 -10.41 14.10 -17.89
C TYR A 290 -9.18 13.20 -17.94
N GLY A 291 -9.34 11.94 -18.36
CA GLY A 291 -8.30 10.92 -18.32
C GLY A 291 -8.08 10.39 -16.89
N ASP A 292 -7.57 9.16 -16.81
CA ASP A 292 -7.06 8.61 -15.58
C ASP A 292 -5.53 8.72 -15.60
N GLN A 293 -4.96 9.12 -14.50
CA GLN A 293 -3.52 9.41 -14.41
C GLN A 293 -3.01 9.15 -13.00
N ASP A 294 -1.83 8.57 -12.92
CA ASP A 294 -1.02 8.41 -11.72
C ASP A 294 0.43 8.67 -12.12
N ASP A 295 0.73 9.96 -12.30
CA ASP A 295 2.03 10.41 -12.78
C ASP A 295 2.91 10.83 -11.61
N GLY A 296 4.20 10.54 -11.67
CA GLY A 296 5.15 10.92 -10.63
C GLY A 296 6.56 11.16 -11.14
N ASP A 297 7.16 12.23 -10.67
CA ASP A 297 8.57 12.59 -10.83
C ASP A 297 9.24 12.56 -9.45
N LEU A 298 10.24 11.67 -9.27
CA LEU A 298 10.83 11.42 -7.97
C LEU A 298 12.36 11.48 -8.01
N LEU A 299 12.95 12.37 -7.23
CA LEU A 299 14.40 12.42 -7.00
C LEU A 299 14.74 12.00 -5.57
N THR A 300 15.61 11.02 -5.42
CA THR A 300 16.12 10.57 -4.12
C THR A 300 17.64 10.74 -4.04
N LEU A 301 18.12 11.35 -2.98
CA LEU A 301 19.53 11.44 -2.62
C LEU A 301 19.76 10.75 -1.29
N ALA A 302 20.70 9.81 -1.23
CA ALA A 302 21.03 9.09 -0.01
C ALA A 302 22.53 9.10 0.26
N LEU A 303 22.90 9.24 1.53
CA LEU A 303 24.27 9.12 2.02
C LEU A 303 24.27 8.26 3.28
N LEU A 304 24.80 7.03 3.15
CA LEU A 304 24.87 6.04 4.19
C LEU A 304 26.32 5.84 4.62
N ILE A 305 26.61 6.05 5.89
CA ILE A 305 27.97 6.01 6.44
C ILE A 305 28.00 5.03 7.62
N ASN A 306 28.92 4.08 7.60
CA ASN A 306 29.26 3.25 8.73
C ASN A 306 30.73 3.45 9.11
N TYR A 307 31.00 3.72 10.39
CA TYR A 307 32.32 3.93 10.91
C TYR A 307 32.59 3.05 12.15
N ASP A 308 33.56 2.17 12.04
CA ASP A 308 33.98 1.30 13.15
C ASP A 308 34.86 2.05 14.16
N LEU A 309 34.30 2.28 15.36
CA LEU A 309 34.97 2.85 16.52
C LEU A 309 35.74 1.80 17.32
N GLY A 310 35.67 0.51 16.95
CA GLY A 310 36.24 -0.63 17.67
C GLY A 310 35.28 -1.22 18.70
N PHE A 311 34.73 -0.44 19.61
CA PHE A 311 33.74 -0.89 20.60
C PHE A 311 32.31 -0.82 20.11
N ALA A 312 32.04 -0.02 19.08
CA ALA A 312 30.74 0.17 18.44
C ALA A 312 30.92 0.65 17.01
N THR A 313 29.92 0.42 16.17
CA THR A 313 29.78 1.02 14.83
C THR A 313 28.87 2.22 14.91
N LEU A 314 29.35 3.36 14.42
CA LEU A 314 28.54 4.57 14.19
C LEU A 314 27.95 4.48 12.80
N THR A 315 26.63 4.45 12.71
CA THR A 315 25.87 4.56 11.46
C THR A 315 25.27 5.95 11.34
N SER A 316 25.36 6.56 10.14
CA SER A 316 24.71 7.83 9.79
C SER A 316 23.98 7.64 8.48
N ASN A 317 22.64 7.73 8.49
CA ASN A 317 21.78 7.64 7.32
C ASN A 317 21.16 9.02 7.06
N THR A 318 21.51 9.60 5.91
CA THR A 318 20.98 10.90 5.45
C THR A 318 20.18 10.67 4.18
N GLY A 319 18.95 11.14 4.12
CA GLY A 319 18.09 11.07 2.95
C GLY A 319 17.49 12.43 2.62
N TYR A 320 17.40 12.72 1.34
CA TYR A 320 16.62 13.84 0.78
C TYR A 320 15.82 13.33 -0.39
N LYS A 321 14.56 13.70 -0.45
CA LYS A 321 13.66 13.37 -1.55
C LYS A 321 12.90 14.63 -1.97
N ASP A 322 12.71 14.76 -3.28
CA ASP A 322 11.86 15.74 -3.94
C ASP A 322 10.89 14.99 -4.84
N HIS A 323 9.61 15.37 -4.83
CA HIS A 323 8.61 14.70 -5.65
C HIS A 323 7.53 15.65 -6.12
N ASP A 324 7.11 15.42 -7.35
CA ASP A 324 5.86 15.93 -7.94
C ASP A 324 4.98 14.73 -8.28
N TYR A 325 3.70 14.81 -7.93
CA TYR A 325 2.74 13.73 -8.10
C TYR A 325 1.40 14.28 -8.56
N PHE A 326 0.86 13.67 -9.61
CA PHE A 326 -0.43 14.04 -10.17
C PHE A 326 -1.29 12.81 -10.37
N TYR A 327 -2.51 12.85 -9.83
CA TYR A 327 -3.48 11.77 -9.87
C TYR A 327 -4.84 12.24 -10.36
N LYS A 328 -5.47 11.45 -11.21
CA LYS A 328 -6.86 11.62 -11.65
C LYS A 328 -7.57 10.29 -11.68
N GLU A 329 -8.86 10.32 -11.34
CA GLU A 329 -9.72 9.16 -11.28
C GLU A 329 -11.16 9.55 -11.57
N ASP A 330 -11.89 8.72 -12.33
CA ASP A 330 -13.34 8.73 -12.30
C ASP A 330 -13.80 8.04 -11.01
N TYR A 331 -14.32 8.84 -10.07
CA TYR A 331 -14.68 8.40 -8.72
C TYR A 331 -16.12 7.91 -8.60
N ASP A 332 -16.89 7.81 -9.69
CA ASP A 332 -18.21 7.18 -9.71
C ASP A 332 -18.27 5.92 -10.57
N GLY A 333 -17.26 5.69 -11.40
CA GLY A 333 -17.11 4.47 -12.22
C GLY A 333 -18.22 4.29 -13.25
N THR A 334 -18.84 5.39 -13.73
CA THR A 334 -20.00 5.38 -14.62
C THR A 334 -19.73 6.19 -15.90
N PRO A 335 -20.58 6.08 -16.93
CA PRO A 335 -20.48 6.93 -18.11
C PRO A 335 -20.97 8.38 -17.89
N LEU A 336 -21.28 8.78 -16.68
CA LEU A 336 -21.76 10.12 -16.34
C LEU A 336 -20.62 10.97 -15.77
N ASP A 337 -20.49 12.20 -16.23
CA ASP A 337 -19.52 13.18 -15.70
C ASP A 337 -20.05 13.79 -14.40
N ILE A 338 -20.03 13.03 -13.29
CA ILE A 338 -20.59 13.48 -12.02
C ILE A 338 -19.51 13.68 -10.97
N ASN A 339 -18.57 12.73 -10.81
CA ASN A 339 -17.62 12.73 -9.72
C ASN A 339 -16.23 12.30 -10.16
N ASN A 340 -15.47 13.23 -10.69
CA ASN A 340 -14.08 13.04 -11.02
C ASN A 340 -13.20 13.62 -9.91
N PHE A 341 -12.23 12.85 -9.46
CA PHE A 341 -11.27 13.26 -8.45
C PHE A 341 -9.92 13.60 -9.10
N GLN A 342 -9.33 14.72 -8.69
CA GLN A 342 -7.98 15.11 -9.08
C GLN A 342 -7.18 15.47 -7.83
N PHE A 343 -5.93 15.05 -7.83
CA PHE A 343 -4.99 15.33 -6.77
C PHE A 343 -3.63 15.70 -7.34
N ASP A 344 -3.14 16.87 -6.97
CA ASP A 344 -1.82 17.41 -7.35
C ASP A 344 -1.01 17.61 -6.06
N GLN A 345 0.15 17.00 -5.94
CA GLN A 345 0.99 17.05 -4.75
C GLN A 345 2.45 17.29 -5.13
N SER A 346 3.09 18.19 -4.42
CA SER A 346 4.54 18.33 -4.47
C SER A 346 5.12 18.42 -3.06
N GLY A 347 6.36 17.97 -2.89
CA GLY A 347 6.97 18.03 -1.58
C GLY A 347 8.44 17.69 -1.52
N GLU A 348 9.08 18.20 -0.49
CA GLU A 348 10.46 17.90 -0.12
C GLU A 348 10.50 17.17 1.22
N TYR A 349 11.27 16.11 1.29
CA TYR A 349 11.45 15.33 2.52
C TYR A 349 12.93 15.16 2.84
N PHE A 350 13.33 15.55 4.03
CA PHE A 350 14.68 15.36 4.56
C PHE A 350 14.65 14.48 5.80
N GLN A 351 15.58 13.56 5.92
CA GLN A 351 15.77 12.73 7.10
C GLN A 351 17.23 12.52 7.46
N GLN A 352 17.50 12.37 8.76
CA GLN A 352 18.81 12.05 9.33
C GLN A 352 18.65 11.11 10.50
N GLU A 353 19.38 9.99 10.49
CA GLU A 353 19.52 9.10 11.64
C GLU A 353 21.00 8.97 12.02
N PHE A 354 21.28 8.96 13.32
CA PHE A 354 22.54 8.53 13.89
C PHE A 354 22.28 7.37 14.84
N ARG A 355 23.04 6.28 14.65
CA ARG A 355 22.93 5.08 15.48
C ARG A 355 24.32 4.59 15.88
N LEU A 356 24.46 4.16 17.12
CA LEU A 356 25.60 3.43 17.64
C LEU A 356 25.17 1.99 17.95
N THR A 357 25.84 1.01 17.37
CA THR A 357 25.59 -0.43 17.58
C THR A 357 26.85 -1.06 18.16
N SER A 358 26.70 -1.77 19.26
CA SER A 358 27.84 -2.43 19.95
C SER A 358 28.49 -3.51 19.08
N ASN A 359 29.84 -3.58 19.08
CA ASN A 359 30.65 -4.58 18.35
C ASN A 359 31.24 -5.68 19.26
N GLY A 360 30.89 -5.72 20.55
CA GLY A 360 31.51 -6.63 21.48
C GLY A 360 30.90 -8.03 21.49
N ASP A 361 31.73 -9.09 21.62
CA ASP A 361 31.31 -10.50 21.76
C ASP A 361 30.82 -10.84 23.20
N GLY A 362 30.53 -9.83 24.00
CA GLY A 362 30.03 -10.01 25.37
C GLY A 362 28.55 -10.35 25.43
N PRO A 363 28.02 -10.80 26.59
CA PRO A 363 26.62 -11.17 26.73
C PRO A 363 25.64 -9.98 26.61
N LEU A 364 26.15 -8.75 26.56
CA LEU A 364 25.34 -7.53 26.41
C LEU A 364 25.60 -6.92 25.03
N GLY A 365 24.60 -7.08 24.15
CA GLY A 365 24.46 -6.32 22.94
C GLY A 365 23.60 -5.08 23.18
N TRP A 366 23.91 -3.97 22.52
CA TRP A 366 23.08 -2.77 22.59
C TRP A 366 23.17 -1.96 21.31
N TYR A 367 22.12 -1.20 21.02
CA TYR A 367 22.21 -0.07 20.12
C TYR A 367 21.40 1.11 20.65
N ALA A 368 21.81 2.32 20.29
CA ALA A 368 21.12 3.55 20.63
C ALA A 368 21.22 4.52 19.48
N GLY A 369 20.17 5.31 19.26
CA GLY A 369 20.18 6.27 18.17
C GLY A 369 19.22 7.43 18.37
N ALA A 370 19.33 8.38 17.46
CA ALA A 370 18.42 9.50 17.33
C ALA A 370 18.17 9.79 15.86
N SER A 371 16.94 10.20 15.55
CA SER A 371 16.52 10.59 14.20
C SER A 371 15.79 11.91 14.19
N TYR A 372 15.85 12.57 13.06
CA TYR A 372 15.12 13.80 12.72
C TYR A 372 14.59 13.71 11.32
N TYR A 373 13.39 14.23 11.07
CA TYR A 373 12.89 14.48 9.73
C TYR A 373 12.24 15.86 9.61
N HIS A 374 12.15 16.32 8.38
CA HIS A 374 11.41 17.51 7.96
C HIS A 374 10.77 17.26 6.61
N GLU A 375 9.51 17.68 6.47
CA GLU A 375 8.72 17.57 5.26
C GLU A 375 8.02 18.90 5.00
N ASP A 376 8.21 19.48 3.80
CA ASP A 376 7.42 20.58 3.26
C ASP A 376 6.54 20.01 2.16
N LEU A 377 5.22 20.25 2.21
CA LEU A 377 4.23 19.65 1.33
C LEU A 377 3.22 20.69 0.88
N GLU A 378 2.90 20.69 -0.41
CA GLU A 378 1.75 21.37 -1.00
C GLU A 378 0.87 20.35 -1.70
N ALA A 379 -0.47 20.49 -1.56
CA ALA A 379 -1.44 19.61 -2.23
C ALA A 379 -2.67 20.39 -2.67
N ASP A 380 -3.24 19.99 -3.81
CA ASP A 380 -4.49 20.53 -4.36
C ASP A 380 -5.41 19.35 -4.68
N PHE A 381 -6.47 19.22 -3.91
CA PHE A 381 -7.54 18.23 -4.14
C PHE A 381 -8.68 18.88 -4.89
N ARG A 382 -9.20 18.24 -5.92
CA ARG A 382 -10.36 18.71 -6.68
C ARG A 382 -11.38 17.61 -6.88
N ALA A 383 -12.64 17.96 -6.63
CA ALA A 383 -13.79 17.20 -7.08
C ALA A 383 -14.44 17.96 -8.26
N ILE A 384 -14.63 17.28 -9.38
CA ILE A 384 -15.01 17.88 -10.64
C ILE A 384 -16.19 17.08 -11.23
N GLY A 385 -17.22 17.76 -11.71
CA GLY A 385 -18.32 17.10 -12.39
C GLY A 385 -19.26 18.08 -13.12
N SER A 386 -20.18 17.55 -13.89
CA SER A 386 -21.20 18.36 -14.57
C SER A 386 -22.18 18.97 -13.59
N GLU A 387 -22.13 20.27 -13.42
CA GLU A 387 -23.08 21.02 -12.58
C GLU A 387 -24.52 20.83 -13.05
N ASP A 388 -24.73 20.77 -14.37
CA ASP A 388 -26.06 20.62 -14.94
C ASP A 388 -26.69 19.26 -14.61
N LEU A 389 -25.92 18.16 -14.65
CA LEU A 389 -26.39 16.83 -14.22
C LEU A 389 -26.75 16.81 -12.74
N MET A 390 -25.92 17.44 -11.90
CA MET A 390 -26.20 17.54 -10.46
C MET A 390 -27.46 18.36 -10.18
N CYS A 391 -27.65 19.47 -10.87
CA CYS A 391 -28.87 20.27 -10.75
C CYS A 391 -30.10 19.49 -11.22
N GLN A 392 -30.01 18.73 -12.31
CA GLN A 392 -31.09 17.84 -12.73
C GLN A 392 -31.49 16.88 -11.63
N TYR A 393 -30.52 16.19 -11.04
CA TYR A 393 -30.80 15.22 -9.99
C TYR A 393 -31.30 15.87 -8.68
N TYR A 394 -30.48 16.71 -8.08
CA TYR A 394 -30.76 17.24 -6.74
C TYR A 394 -31.92 18.22 -6.72
N LEU A 395 -32.05 19.09 -7.70
CA LEU A 395 -33.10 20.10 -7.65
C LEU A 395 -34.43 19.54 -8.13
N ASN A 396 -34.45 18.65 -9.12
CA ASN A 396 -35.71 18.00 -9.51
C ASN A 396 -36.23 17.12 -8.38
N SER A 397 -35.36 16.30 -7.73
CA SER A 397 -35.74 15.45 -6.60
C SER A 397 -36.16 16.27 -5.36
N TYR A 398 -35.46 17.36 -5.04
CA TYR A 398 -35.83 18.26 -3.94
C TYR A 398 -37.23 18.88 -4.16
N TYR A 399 -37.53 19.38 -5.35
CA TYR A 399 -38.83 19.95 -5.62
C TYR A 399 -39.94 18.89 -5.57
N ASP A 400 -39.68 17.69 -6.07
CA ASP A 400 -40.63 16.59 -5.98
C ASP A 400 -40.92 16.21 -4.51
N ALA A 401 -39.89 16.01 -3.69
CA ALA A 401 -40.00 15.71 -2.27
C ALA A 401 -40.78 16.86 -1.53
N PHE A 402 -40.41 18.11 -1.82
CA PHE A 402 -41.11 19.27 -1.23
C PHE A 402 -42.60 19.29 -1.58
N TYR A 403 -42.98 19.10 -2.83
CA TYR A 403 -44.39 19.10 -3.25
C TYR A 403 -45.16 17.89 -2.69
N GLN A 404 -44.49 16.73 -2.59
CA GLN A 404 -45.04 15.53 -1.96
C GLN A 404 -45.35 15.77 -0.46
N GLU A 405 -44.41 16.39 0.27
CA GLU A 405 -44.56 16.66 1.70
C GLU A 405 -45.66 17.73 1.97
N TYR A 406 -45.58 18.85 1.29
CA TYR A 406 -46.45 20.02 1.61
C TYR A 406 -47.81 20.00 0.90
N TYR A 407 -47.88 19.37 -0.27
CA TYR A 407 -49.10 19.40 -1.09
C TYR A 407 -49.70 18.00 -1.37
N GLY A 408 -48.98 16.94 -1.04
CA GLY A 408 -49.45 15.57 -1.15
C GLY A 408 -49.50 15.01 -2.57
N TYR A 409 -48.74 15.57 -3.52
CA TYR A 409 -48.60 15.07 -4.88
C TYR A 409 -47.17 15.21 -5.38
N SER A 410 -46.71 14.28 -6.22
CA SER A 410 -45.41 14.33 -6.90
C SER A 410 -45.40 15.45 -7.94
N TYR A 411 -44.32 16.22 -8.01
CA TYR A 411 -44.09 17.28 -8.98
C TYR A 411 -42.62 17.38 -9.35
N ASN A 412 -42.23 16.77 -10.47
CA ASN A 412 -40.91 16.95 -11.05
C ASN A 412 -40.95 18.19 -11.99
N PRO A 413 -40.19 19.28 -11.68
CA PRO A 413 -40.09 20.45 -12.54
C PRO A 413 -39.47 20.15 -13.91
N GLY A 414 -38.61 19.13 -14.01
CA GLY A 414 -37.91 18.75 -15.23
C GLY A 414 -36.86 19.77 -15.66
N PHE A 415 -36.13 20.37 -14.68
CA PHE A 415 -35.01 21.24 -15.00
C PHE A 415 -33.96 20.49 -15.80
N ALA A 416 -33.51 21.08 -16.90
CA ALA A 416 -32.47 20.51 -17.74
C ALA A 416 -31.04 20.91 -17.29
N GLY A 417 -30.93 21.77 -16.28
CA GLY A 417 -29.67 22.22 -15.69
C GLY A 417 -29.87 23.38 -14.72
N CYS A 418 -28.79 23.83 -14.12
CA CYS A 418 -28.79 24.87 -13.10
C CYS A 418 -29.33 26.21 -13.58
N ALA A 419 -29.15 26.57 -14.87
CA ALA A 419 -29.62 27.82 -15.44
C ALA A 419 -31.16 27.94 -15.48
N GLU A 420 -31.92 26.86 -15.40
CA GLU A 420 -33.36 26.82 -15.42
C GLU A 420 -34.00 26.93 -14.04
N VAL A 421 -33.20 26.81 -12.99
CA VAL A 421 -33.67 26.84 -11.60
C VAL A 421 -34.00 28.25 -11.17
N PRO A 422 -35.18 28.50 -10.55
CA PRO A 422 -35.51 29.83 -10.03
C PRO A 422 -34.52 30.29 -8.96
N TYR A 423 -34.04 31.51 -9.10
CA TYR A 423 -33.04 32.15 -8.26
C TYR A 423 -33.51 32.29 -6.80
N TYR A 424 -32.87 31.65 -5.88
CA TYR A 424 -33.18 31.72 -4.43
C TYR A 424 -32.03 32.17 -3.55
N TYR A 425 -30.74 32.11 -4.00
CA TYR A 425 -29.54 32.43 -3.25
C TYR A 425 -28.58 33.26 -4.11
N ASP A 426 -27.57 33.85 -3.49
CA ASP A 426 -26.51 34.63 -4.17
C ASP A 426 -25.49 33.77 -4.97
N PHE A 427 -25.79 32.51 -5.25
CA PHE A 427 -24.98 31.63 -6.07
C PHE A 427 -25.41 31.68 -7.54
N TYR A 428 -24.45 31.59 -8.44
CA TYR A 428 -24.65 31.66 -9.89
C TYR A 428 -24.18 30.36 -10.52
N PRO A 429 -24.85 29.86 -11.55
CA PRO A 429 -24.39 28.69 -12.31
C PRO A 429 -22.97 28.89 -12.81
N SER A 430 -22.23 27.82 -12.87
CA SER A 430 -20.91 27.80 -13.49
C SER A 430 -20.97 28.30 -14.92
N SER A 431 -19.97 29.05 -15.36
CA SER A 431 -19.92 29.64 -16.70
C SER A 431 -19.70 28.62 -17.81
N ASP A 432 -19.17 27.44 -17.50
CA ASP A 432 -18.86 26.34 -18.43
C ASP A 432 -19.69 25.07 -18.17
N GLY A 433 -20.59 25.09 -17.17
CA GLY A 433 -21.41 23.93 -16.79
C GLY A 433 -20.70 22.89 -15.95
N THR A 434 -19.49 23.22 -15.47
CA THR A 434 -18.68 22.33 -14.61
C THR A 434 -18.66 22.86 -13.16
N LEU A 435 -18.99 22.03 -12.20
CA LEU A 435 -18.69 22.27 -10.79
C LEU A 435 -17.27 21.80 -10.49
N THR A 436 -16.46 22.68 -9.94
CA THR A 436 -15.13 22.33 -9.43
C THR A 436 -15.01 22.83 -7.98
N GLU A 437 -14.91 21.91 -7.05
CA GLU A 437 -14.50 22.21 -5.68
C GLU A 437 -13.01 21.89 -5.50
N ALA A 438 -12.26 22.81 -4.91
CA ALA A 438 -10.84 22.65 -4.68
C ALA A 438 -10.49 22.87 -3.21
N GLY A 439 -9.58 22.06 -2.67
CA GLY A 439 -8.97 22.24 -1.36
C GLY A 439 -7.46 22.29 -1.48
N MET A 440 -6.89 23.48 -1.28
CA MET A 440 -5.46 23.71 -1.32
C MET A 440 -4.86 23.56 0.06
N ILE A 441 -3.86 22.69 0.20
CA ILE A 441 -3.24 22.35 1.48
C ILE A 441 -1.77 22.76 1.46
N LYS A 442 -1.29 23.22 2.61
CA LYS A 442 0.12 23.43 2.91
C LYS A 442 0.47 22.75 4.20
N GLY A 443 1.43 21.83 4.15
CA GLY A 443 1.92 21.09 5.30
C GLY A 443 3.40 21.35 5.57
N LYS A 444 3.75 21.59 6.85
CA LYS A 444 5.13 21.56 7.32
C LYS A 444 5.22 20.64 8.51
N TYR A 445 5.83 19.49 8.29
CA TYR A 445 5.90 18.45 9.30
C TYR A 445 7.35 18.24 9.71
N SER A 446 7.58 18.00 10.98
CA SER A 446 8.90 17.66 11.50
C SER A 446 8.78 16.79 12.73
N GLY A 447 9.79 15.98 12.97
CA GLY A 447 9.81 15.18 14.18
C GLY A 447 11.22 14.72 14.54
N TYR A 448 11.34 14.31 15.78
CA TYR A 448 12.56 13.70 16.25
C TYR A 448 12.25 12.51 17.15
N ALA A 449 13.18 11.57 17.16
CA ALA A 449 13.10 10.41 18.05
C ALA A 449 14.45 10.09 18.66
N ALA A 450 14.38 9.46 19.84
CA ALA A 450 15.55 8.88 20.49
C ALA A 450 15.18 7.49 21.01
N TYR A 451 16.08 6.52 20.83
CA TYR A 451 15.81 5.13 21.18
C TYR A 451 17.03 4.40 21.70
N VAL A 452 16.80 3.36 22.49
CA VAL A 452 17.81 2.43 22.96
C VAL A 452 17.22 1.02 23.01
N ASN A 453 18.01 0.04 22.59
CA ASN A 453 17.75 -1.39 22.73
C ASN A 453 18.89 -2.07 23.49
N LEU A 454 18.56 -2.96 24.41
CA LEU A 454 19.49 -3.77 25.16
C LEU A 454 19.14 -5.23 24.92
N ALA A 455 20.07 -6.03 24.43
CA ALA A 455 19.96 -7.48 24.30
C ALA A 455 20.94 -8.14 25.29
N TYR A 456 20.44 -9.05 26.10
CA TYR A 456 21.27 -9.71 27.11
C TYR A 456 21.13 -11.24 27.04
N ASP A 457 22.26 -11.91 26.85
CA ASP A 457 22.34 -13.36 26.88
C ASP A 457 22.36 -13.86 28.32
N ILE A 458 21.17 -14.23 28.84
CA ILE A 458 21.02 -14.80 30.18
C ILE A 458 21.77 -16.14 30.27
N THR A 459 21.71 -16.91 29.19
CA THR A 459 22.47 -18.16 29.00
C THR A 459 22.92 -18.24 27.56
N GLU A 460 23.72 -19.21 27.17
CA GLU A 460 24.10 -19.49 25.77
C GLU A 460 22.89 -19.77 24.86
N ARG A 461 21.68 -19.97 25.42
CA ARG A 461 20.47 -20.31 24.68
C ARG A 461 19.33 -19.35 24.88
N LEU A 462 19.40 -18.49 25.89
CA LEU A 462 18.31 -17.56 26.21
C LEU A 462 18.82 -16.13 26.13
N THR A 463 18.35 -15.40 25.17
CA THR A 463 18.54 -13.96 25.01
C THR A 463 17.23 -13.25 25.33
N VAL A 464 17.30 -12.16 26.08
CA VAL A 464 16.18 -11.22 26.28
C VAL A 464 16.58 -9.86 25.78
N GLU A 465 15.63 -9.20 25.12
CA GLU A 465 15.80 -7.86 24.58
C GLU A 465 14.73 -6.93 25.17
N ALA A 466 15.12 -5.70 25.46
CA ALA A 466 14.21 -4.63 25.85
C ALA A 466 14.62 -3.34 25.17
N GLY A 467 13.66 -2.69 24.52
CA GLY A 467 13.85 -1.45 23.82
C GLY A 467 12.80 -0.41 24.20
N VAL A 468 13.19 0.85 24.15
CA VAL A 468 12.30 1.99 24.32
C VAL A 468 12.65 3.06 23.31
N ARG A 469 11.62 3.67 22.71
CA ARG A 469 11.70 4.78 21.76
C ARG A 469 10.78 5.89 22.22
N TYR A 470 11.31 7.10 22.31
CA TYR A 470 10.53 8.33 22.40
C TYR A 470 10.46 8.96 21.02
N THR A 471 9.27 9.32 20.58
CA THR A 471 9.01 10.01 19.31
C THR A 471 8.19 11.26 19.60
N LYS A 472 8.52 12.37 18.92
CA LYS A 472 7.70 13.57 18.91
C LYS A 472 7.55 14.06 17.48
N ASP A 473 6.30 14.25 17.07
CA ASP A 473 5.91 14.84 15.79
C ASP A 473 5.27 16.20 16.00
N GLU A 474 5.59 17.16 15.14
CA GLU A 474 5.02 18.48 15.08
C GLU A 474 4.54 18.73 13.65
N LYS A 475 3.27 19.09 13.50
CA LYS A 475 2.67 19.39 12.21
C LYS A 475 2.07 20.80 12.23
N GLU A 476 2.44 21.61 11.24
CA GLU A 476 1.81 22.87 10.89
C GLU A 476 1.04 22.64 9.59
N PHE A 477 -0.26 22.94 9.61
CA PHE A 477 -1.17 22.62 8.52
C PHE A 477 -2.04 23.83 8.18
N GLY A 478 -2.29 24.04 6.88
CA GLY A 478 -3.17 25.09 6.39
C GLY A 478 -4.05 24.57 5.28
N ILE A 479 -5.34 24.92 5.32
CA ILE A 479 -6.32 24.59 4.30
C ILE A 479 -6.99 25.86 3.77
N LEU A 480 -7.12 25.96 2.44
CA LEU A 480 -7.87 26.98 1.70
C LEU A 480 -8.86 26.30 0.77
N VAL A 481 -10.12 26.56 0.92
CA VAL A 481 -11.20 26.07 0.04
C VAL A 481 -11.88 27.28 -0.63
N PRO A 482 -11.48 27.65 -1.86
CA PRO A 482 -12.12 28.76 -2.57
C PRO A 482 -13.61 28.48 -2.78
N GLU A 483 -14.41 29.54 -2.74
CA GLU A 483 -15.84 29.45 -3.13
C GLU A 483 -15.95 29.05 -4.60
N PRO A 484 -16.64 27.90 -4.91
CA PRO A 484 -16.79 27.46 -6.28
C PRO A 484 -17.73 28.37 -7.07
N GLU A 485 -17.46 28.53 -8.36
CA GLU A 485 -18.44 29.10 -9.30
C GLU A 485 -19.51 28.07 -9.59
N SER A 486 -20.54 27.97 -8.75
CA SER A 486 -21.61 27.00 -8.90
C SER A 486 -22.91 27.51 -8.26
N TYR A 487 -24.05 27.17 -8.88
CA TYR A 487 -25.37 27.38 -8.31
C TYR A 487 -25.57 26.57 -7.02
N LEU A 488 -24.91 25.41 -6.92
CA LEU A 488 -24.99 24.53 -5.76
C LEU A 488 -24.11 25.01 -4.59
N GLY A 489 -23.20 26.00 -4.85
CA GLY A 489 -22.20 26.44 -3.86
C GLY A 489 -21.22 25.34 -3.48
N PRO A 490 -20.59 25.41 -2.31
CA PRO A 490 -19.70 24.35 -1.79
C PRO A 490 -20.55 23.17 -1.31
N PHE A 491 -20.83 22.25 -2.21
CA PHE A 491 -21.80 21.18 -2.00
C PHE A 491 -21.20 19.78 -2.04
N PHE A 492 -20.10 19.60 -2.79
CA PHE A 492 -19.66 18.30 -3.27
C PHE A 492 -18.80 17.52 -2.25
N THR A 493 -17.61 18.04 -1.95
CA THR A 493 -16.62 17.35 -1.09
C THR A 493 -16.39 18.08 0.22
N TYR A 494 -16.43 19.42 0.19
CA TYR A 494 -16.09 20.21 1.36
C TYR A 494 -17.30 20.67 2.15
N GLY A 495 -18.40 21.06 1.47
CA GLY A 495 -19.57 21.63 2.11
C GLY A 495 -19.32 22.99 2.78
N PHE A 496 -18.15 23.59 2.58
CA PHE A 496 -17.74 24.90 3.10
C PHE A 496 -16.77 25.60 2.13
N ALA A 497 -16.61 26.91 2.27
CA ALA A 497 -15.57 27.66 1.60
C ALA A 497 -14.85 28.60 2.59
N THR A 498 -13.59 28.98 2.30
CA THR A 498 -12.77 29.85 3.13
C THR A 498 -12.22 31.02 2.32
N ALA A 499 -12.17 32.24 2.91
CA ALA A 499 -11.64 33.43 2.25
C ALA A 499 -10.09 33.44 2.20
N GLU A 500 -9.44 32.73 3.12
CA GLU A 500 -7.98 32.63 3.25
C GLU A 500 -7.59 31.27 3.84
N TYR A 501 -6.28 30.99 3.89
CA TYR A 501 -5.80 29.78 4.56
C TYR A 501 -6.18 29.79 6.05
N ILE A 502 -6.89 28.77 6.48
CA ILE A 502 -7.12 28.47 7.89
C ILE A 502 -5.95 27.57 8.32
N THR A 503 -5.23 27.97 9.38
CA THR A 503 -3.99 27.30 9.79
C THR A 503 -4.01 26.91 11.26
N ASP A 504 -3.41 25.77 11.61
CA ASP A 504 -3.10 25.40 12.99
C ASP A 504 -1.77 24.65 13.07
N LYS A 505 -1.25 24.54 14.28
CA LYS A 505 -0.02 23.83 14.58
C LYS A 505 -0.18 23.01 15.85
N LYS A 506 0.01 21.69 15.72
CA LYS A 506 -0.10 20.74 16.85
C LYS A 506 1.14 19.86 16.93
N SER A 507 1.32 19.23 18.09
CA SER A 507 2.35 18.23 18.31
C SER A 507 1.85 17.08 19.15
N TRP A 508 2.30 15.90 18.82
CA TRP A 508 2.02 14.66 19.52
C TRP A 508 3.32 13.97 19.89
N ASP A 509 3.35 13.24 20.98
CA ASP A 509 4.50 12.46 21.40
C ASP A 509 4.09 11.12 22.00
N ASP A 510 4.97 10.13 21.86
CA ASP A 510 4.76 8.77 22.30
C ASP A 510 6.04 8.13 22.86
N VAL A 511 5.84 7.14 23.73
CA VAL A 511 6.89 6.26 24.22
C VAL A 511 6.54 4.82 23.90
N SER A 512 7.03 4.31 22.76
CA SER A 512 6.81 2.94 22.33
C SER A 512 7.86 1.99 22.96
N GLY A 513 7.39 0.87 23.48
CA GLY A 513 8.20 -0.18 24.08
C GLY A 513 8.26 -1.44 23.23
N ARG A 514 9.38 -2.18 23.35
CA ARG A 514 9.51 -3.54 22.80
C ARG A 514 10.19 -4.45 23.80
N PHE A 515 9.66 -5.67 23.96
CA PHE A 515 10.31 -6.74 24.73
C PHE A 515 10.31 -8.03 23.93
N VAL A 516 11.46 -8.72 23.87
CA VAL A 516 11.60 -10.00 23.18
C VAL A 516 12.35 -10.99 24.06
N ALA A 517 11.90 -12.25 24.05
CA ALA A 517 12.63 -13.37 24.62
C ALA A 517 12.86 -14.40 23.50
N LYS A 518 14.11 -14.70 23.21
CA LYS A 518 14.57 -15.66 22.20
C LYS A 518 15.21 -16.85 22.89
N TYR A 519 14.71 -18.07 22.63
CA TYR A 519 15.26 -19.31 23.18
C TYR A 519 15.70 -20.25 22.08
N GLN A 520 17.02 -20.50 21.99
CA GLN A 520 17.60 -21.46 21.07
C GLN A 520 17.47 -22.87 21.67
N VAL A 521 16.50 -23.63 21.15
CA VAL A 521 16.21 -25.00 21.61
C VAL A 521 17.40 -25.91 21.27
N ASN A 522 17.91 -25.77 20.06
CA ASN A 522 19.12 -26.41 19.53
C ASN A 522 19.64 -25.57 18.34
N ASP A 523 20.74 -25.99 17.70
CA ASP A 523 21.40 -25.23 16.63
C ASP A 523 20.49 -24.94 15.39
N SER A 524 19.39 -25.66 15.23
CA SER A 524 18.47 -25.53 14.08
C SER A 524 17.07 -25.06 14.48
N MET A 525 16.78 -24.80 15.75
CA MET A 525 15.44 -24.47 16.22
C MET A 525 15.45 -23.34 17.25
N MET A 526 14.76 -22.27 16.96
CA MET A 526 14.50 -21.14 17.83
C MET A 526 13.01 -20.99 18.12
N ILE A 527 12.69 -20.65 19.36
CA ILE A 527 11.35 -20.18 19.79
C ILE A 527 11.49 -18.76 20.30
N PHE A 528 10.55 -17.89 19.99
CA PHE A 528 10.54 -16.55 20.52
C PHE A 528 9.16 -16.13 21.00
N GLY A 529 9.14 -15.14 21.87
CA GLY A 529 7.94 -14.39 22.22
C GLY A 529 8.28 -12.91 22.28
N SER A 530 7.39 -12.07 21.78
CA SER A 530 7.55 -10.62 21.79
C SER A 530 6.30 -9.91 22.29
N TYR A 531 6.50 -8.73 22.87
CA TYR A 531 5.49 -7.72 23.11
C TYR A 531 5.99 -6.41 22.50
N THR A 532 5.17 -5.78 21.66
CA THR A 532 5.55 -4.56 20.95
C THR A 532 4.40 -3.57 20.98
N GLN A 533 4.72 -2.32 21.27
CA GLN A 533 3.79 -1.20 21.15
C GLN A 533 4.04 -0.43 19.86
N GLY A 534 2.96 0.02 19.23
CA GLY A 534 3.00 0.87 18.06
C GLY A 534 2.19 2.14 18.24
N PHE A 535 2.52 3.16 17.48
CA PHE A 535 1.93 4.48 17.52
C PHE A 535 1.89 5.07 16.11
N LYS A 536 0.74 5.66 15.76
CA LYS A 536 0.59 6.53 14.59
C LYS A 536 0.18 7.90 15.08
N SER A 537 0.91 8.94 14.65
CA SER A 537 0.69 10.32 15.09
C SER A 537 -0.71 10.81 14.76
N GLY A 538 -1.24 11.71 15.55
CA GLY A 538 -2.39 12.52 15.18
C GLY A 538 -2.08 13.41 13.98
N GLY A 539 -3.11 14.00 13.42
CA GLY A 539 -2.99 14.79 12.21
C GLY A 539 -4.11 15.80 12.03
N PHE A 540 -4.18 16.30 10.80
CA PHE A 540 -5.20 17.23 10.36
C PHE A 540 -6.02 16.61 9.23
N GLY A 541 -7.34 16.81 9.27
CA GLY A 541 -8.22 16.38 8.19
C GLY A 541 -8.07 17.27 6.96
N SER A 542 -7.89 16.66 5.79
CA SER A 542 -7.73 17.37 4.52
C SER A 542 -9.04 17.91 3.95
N PHE A 543 -10.19 17.51 4.52
CA PHE A 543 -11.53 17.77 3.96
C PHE A 543 -12.50 18.44 4.95
N TRP A 544 -12.04 18.91 6.12
CA TRP A 544 -12.94 19.53 7.09
C TRP A 544 -12.24 20.54 8.00
N ILE A 545 -13.05 21.48 8.54
CA ILE A 545 -12.63 22.50 9.50
C ILE A 545 -13.56 22.48 10.70
N GLU A 546 -13.10 22.97 11.84
CA GLU A 546 -13.85 23.02 13.10
C GLU A 546 -13.86 24.44 13.67
N ASP A 547 -14.89 24.78 14.46
CA ASP A 547 -14.94 26.01 15.20
C ASP A 547 -13.93 26.00 16.35
N ALA A 548 -13.07 26.99 16.42
CA ALA A 548 -12.01 27.14 17.44
C ALA A 548 -12.55 27.15 18.90
N ASN A 549 -13.84 27.40 19.09
CA ASN A 549 -14.50 27.39 20.38
C ASN A 549 -15.32 26.13 20.65
N GLY A 550 -15.22 25.14 19.76
CA GLY A 550 -15.99 23.88 19.85
C GLY A 550 -17.46 24.02 19.49
N GLY A 551 -17.78 24.97 18.61
CA GLY A 551 -19.13 25.17 18.08
C GLY A 551 -19.46 24.25 16.89
N VAL A 552 -20.47 24.65 16.16
CA VAL A 552 -20.96 23.92 14.97
C VAL A 552 -19.92 23.97 13.87
N PRO A 553 -19.63 22.85 13.19
CA PRO A 553 -18.70 22.81 12.07
C PRO A 553 -19.07 23.80 10.94
N ALA A 554 -18.08 24.32 10.23
CA ALA A 554 -18.26 25.37 9.23
C ALA A 554 -19.18 24.98 8.07
N TYR A 555 -19.24 23.72 7.71
CA TYR A 555 -20.13 23.21 6.64
C TYR A 555 -21.61 23.33 7.01
N GLU A 556 -22.00 23.43 8.30
CA GLU A 556 -23.36 23.69 8.73
C GLU A 556 -23.75 25.18 8.58
N THR A 557 -22.79 26.07 8.44
CA THR A 557 -22.99 27.51 8.36
C THR A 557 -22.69 28.10 6.97
N GLY A 558 -22.14 27.31 6.04
CA GLY A 558 -21.77 27.74 4.69
C GLY A 558 -20.40 28.43 4.62
N ILE A 559 -20.30 29.54 3.89
CA ILE A 559 -19.01 30.23 3.67
C ILE A 559 -18.51 30.86 4.96
N THR A 560 -17.26 30.60 5.34
CA THR A 560 -16.61 31.18 6.52
C THR A 560 -15.60 32.24 6.11
N GLN A 561 -15.49 33.26 6.93
CA GLN A 561 -14.50 34.35 6.74
C GLN A 561 -13.08 34.00 7.26
N GLY A 562 -12.89 32.78 7.78
CA GLY A 562 -11.62 32.32 8.37
C GLY A 562 -11.49 32.59 9.86
N ASP A 563 -11.99 33.69 10.37
CA ASP A 563 -11.92 34.04 11.79
C ASP A 563 -12.74 33.10 12.67
N GLY A 564 -12.06 32.39 13.59
CA GLY A 564 -12.71 31.49 14.55
C GLY A 564 -12.79 30.03 14.14
N TYR A 565 -12.21 29.66 12.97
CA TYR A 565 -12.12 28.27 12.51
C TYR A 565 -10.68 27.78 12.52
N LEU A 566 -10.52 26.48 12.68
CA LEU A 566 -9.26 25.74 12.63
C LEU A 566 -9.38 24.56 11.65
N PRO A 567 -8.28 24.09 11.06
CA PRO A 567 -8.30 22.79 10.38
C PRO A 567 -8.76 21.72 11.37
N GLY A 568 -9.65 20.83 10.93
CA GLY A 568 -10.10 19.72 11.75
C GLY A 568 -8.96 18.80 12.15
N THR A 569 -9.01 18.26 13.36
CA THR A 569 -7.91 17.46 13.89
C THR A 569 -8.38 16.09 14.38
N PHE A 570 -7.46 15.13 14.36
CA PHE A 570 -7.65 13.81 14.96
C PHE A 570 -6.43 13.43 15.81
N GLU A 571 -6.70 12.59 16.81
CA GLU A 571 -5.71 12.19 17.81
C GLU A 571 -4.90 10.95 17.34
N PRO A 572 -3.81 10.58 18.02
CA PRO A 572 -3.04 9.41 17.72
C PRO A 572 -3.83 8.10 17.82
N GLU A 573 -3.36 7.11 17.08
CA GLU A 573 -3.79 5.71 17.13
C GLU A 573 -2.66 4.87 17.76
N THR A 574 -2.99 3.93 18.63
CA THR A 574 -2.00 3.07 19.30
C THR A 574 -2.32 1.59 19.12
N VAL A 575 -1.31 0.74 19.26
CA VAL A 575 -1.46 -0.72 19.22
C VAL A 575 -0.56 -1.41 20.22
N ASP A 576 -1.10 -2.42 20.89
CA ASP A 576 -0.36 -3.42 21.64
C ASP A 576 -0.39 -4.75 20.88
N SER A 577 0.77 -5.40 20.69
CA SER A 577 0.88 -6.66 19.98
C SER A 577 1.72 -7.68 20.76
N ILE A 578 1.24 -8.93 20.79
CA ILE A 578 1.96 -10.08 21.32
C ILE A 578 2.16 -11.09 20.19
N GLU A 579 3.40 -11.59 20.06
CA GLU A 579 3.70 -12.67 19.11
C GLU A 579 4.42 -13.82 19.81
N ILE A 580 4.15 -15.03 19.33
CA ILE A 580 4.89 -16.25 19.72
C ILE A 580 5.23 -16.98 18.44
N GLY A 581 6.52 -17.22 18.20
CA GLY A 581 6.99 -17.84 16.98
C GLY A 581 7.97 -18.99 17.18
N LEU A 582 8.05 -19.82 16.17
CA LEU A 582 8.96 -20.94 16.02
C LEU A 582 9.63 -20.83 14.65
N LYS A 583 10.96 -20.79 14.64
CA LYS A 583 11.76 -20.92 13.41
C LYS A 583 12.65 -22.14 13.52
N THR A 584 12.65 -22.97 12.49
CA THR A 584 13.47 -24.19 12.50
C THR A 584 13.94 -24.60 11.12
N SER A 585 15.21 -24.96 11.02
CA SER A 585 15.76 -25.67 9.87
C SER A 585 15.70 -27.18 10.11
N PHE A 586 15.30 -27.93 9.11
CA PHE A 586 15.12 -29.38 9.18
C PHE A 586 15.72 -30.05 7.93
N LEU A 587 15.77 -31.40 7.92
CA LEU A 587 16.39 -32.20 6.85
C LEU A 587 17.87 -31.79 6.57
N ASN A 588 18.64 -31.49 7.62
CA ASN A 588 20.02 -31.01 7.53
C ASN A 588 20.19 -29.71 6.70
N GLY A 589 19.31 -28.74 6.89
CA GLY A 589 19.33 -27.45 6.19
C GLY A 589 18.60 -27.43 4.84
N ALA A 590 18.03 -28.57 4.41
CA ALA A 590 17.25 -28.61 3.17
C ALA A 590 15.81 -28.10 3.31
N GLY A 591 15.37 -27.79 4.52
CA GLY A 591 14.06 -27.22 4.78
C GLY A 591 14.08 -26.19 5.88
N ASN A 592 13.28 -25.13 5.74
CA ASN A 592 13.07 -24.09 6.72
C ASN A 592 11.57 -23.95 6.98
N LEU A 593 11.20 -23.73 8.26
CA LEU A 593 9.84 -23.41 8.69
C LEU A 593 9.90 -22.15 9.57
N ASP A 594 9.05 -21.20 9.25
CA ASP A 594 8.66 -20.07 10.10
C ASP A 594 7.18 -20.22 10.44
N LEU A 595 6.84 -20.17 11.74
CA LEU A 595 5.47 -20.26 12.25
C LEU A 595 5.30 -19.23 13.35
N THR A 596 4.34 -18.31 13.19
CA THR A 596 4.06 -17.25 14.16
C THR A 596 2.56 -17.18 14.47
N TYR A 597 2.20 -17.22 15.75
CA TYR A 597 0.91 -16.77 16.27
C TYR A 597 1.05 -15.33 16.72
N PHE A 598 0.05 -14.51 16.42
CA PHE A 598 -0.03 -13.12 16.86
C PHE A 598 -1.42 -12.79 17.43
N ASN A 599 -1.43 -11.78 18.31
CA ASN A 599 -2.64 -11.11 18.80
C ASN A 599 -2.30 -9.64 18.97
N TYR A 600 -3.17 -8.78 18.48
CA TYR A 600 -3.03 -7.33 18.64
C TYR A 600 -4.35 -6.68 19.07
N GLN A 601 -4.23 -5.52 19.72
CA GLN A 601 -5.32 -4.62 20.03
C GLN A 601 -4.94 -3.21 19.60
N TYR A 602 -5.75 -2.61 18.72
CA TYR A 602 -5.67 -1.21 18.33
C TYR A 602 -6.68 -0.41 19.16
N GLU A 603 -6.25 0.77 19.61
CA GLU A 603 -7.09 1.75 20.29
C GLU A 603 -7.12 3.04 19.47
N ASP A 604 -8.29 3.69 19.41
CA ASP A 604 -8.50 4.98 18.73
C ASP A 604 -8.09 4.95 17.23
N MET A 605 -8.46 3.89 16.51
CA MET A 605 -8.12 3.71 15.10
C MET A 605 -8.61 4.90 14.26
N GLN A 606 -7.71 5.44 13.43
CA GLN A 606 -8.01 6.56 12.53
C GLN A 606 -8.73 6.06 11.28
N VAL A 607 -9.99 6.46 11.13
CA VAL A 607 -10.86 6.04 10.02
C VAL A 607 -11.47 7.28 9.38
N ILE A 608 -11.45 7.36 8.04
CA ILE A 608 -12.21 8.36 7.32
C ILE A 608 -13.68 7.93 7.28
N ASN A 609 -14.57 8.85 7.63
CA ASN A 609 -16.01 8.67 7.53
C ASN A 609 -16.64 9.82 6.76
N TYR A 610 -17.53 9.49 5.84
CA TYR A 610 -18.29 10.47 5.09
C TYR A 610 -19.60 10.73 5.80
N VAL A 611 -19.71 11.90 6.43
CA VAL A 611 -20.89 12.31 7.21
C VAL A 611 -21.80 13.13 6.32
N ALA A 612 -23.05 12.67 6.13
CA ALA A 612 -24.08 13.48 5.50
C ALA A 612 -24.46 14.67 6.41
N VAL A 613 -24.43 15.85 5.85
CA VAL A 613 -24.83 17.07 6.53
C VAL A 613 -26.34 17.26 6.33
N GLU A 614 -27.16 17.07 7.39
CA GLU A 614 -28.62 17.08 7.30
C GLU A 614 -29.20 18.37 6.68
N GLU A 615 -28.52 19.52 6.85
CA GLU A 615 -29.02 20.81 6.39
C GLU A 615 -28.68 21.13 4.94
N THR A 616 -27.62 20.58 4.39
CA THR A 616 -27.13 20.88 3.02
C THR A 616 -27.19 19.69 2.07
N GLY A 617 -27.29 18.46 2.60
CA GLY A 617 -27.16 17.23 1.82
C GLY A 617 -25.73 16.93 1.35
N ALA A 618 -24.74 17.76 1.73
CA ALA A 618 -23.34 17.56 1.38
C ALA A 618 -22.74 16.40 2.20
N PHE A 619 -21.71 15.77 1.64
CA PHE A 619 -20.92 14.75 2.33
C PHE A 619 -19.58 15.35 2.73
N ALA A 620 -19.27 15.39 4.03
CA ALA A 620 -17.97 15.83 4.53
C ALA A 620 -17.12 14.63 4.94
N GLY A 621 -15.96 14.48 4.34
CA GLY A 621 -14.96 13.47 4.74
C GLY A 621 -14.26 13.88 6.03
N ARG A 622 -14.43 13.13 7.10
CA ARG A 622 -13.77 13.37 8.40
C ARG A 622 -12.92 12.18 8.79
N VAL A 623 -11.72 12.42 9.27
CA VAL A 623 -10.96 11.39 9.98
C VAL A 623 -11.39 11.41 11.45
N LEU A 624 -11.86 10.28 11.91
CA LEU A 624 -12.32 10.07 13.30
C LEU A 624 -11.43 9.05 13.98
N ASN A 625 -11.20 9.22 15.28
CA ASN A 625 -10.65 8.17 16.11
C ASN A 625 -11.82 7.30 16.59
N VAL A 626 -11.83 6.02 16.21
CA VAL A 626 -12.95 5.12 16.48
C VAL A 626 -12.50 3.85 17.17
N GLY A 627 -13.19 3.51 18.24
CA GLY A 627 -13.25 2.22 18.88
C GLY A 627 -11.95 1.50 19.16
N GLU A 628 -12.11 0.21 19.33
CA GLU A 628 -11.05 -0.78 19.51
C GLU A 628 -11.12 -1.79 18.38
N THR A 629 -9.97 -2.26 17.89
CA THR A 629 -9.89 -3.35 16.90
C THR A 629 -8.99 -4.43 17.44
N ASP A 630 -9.57 -5.59 17.70
CA ASP A 630 -8.84 -6.80 18.08
C ASP A 630 -8.52 -7.63 16.82
N GLY A 631 -7.34 -8.19 16.75
CA GLY A 631 -6.96 -9.14 15.70
C GLY A 631 -6.07 -10.23 16.22
N GLN A 632 -6.28 -11.45 15.75
CA GLN A 632 -5.45 -12.60 16.05
C GLN A 632 -5.29 -13.52 14.83
N GLY A 633 -4.21 -14.27 14.82
CA GLY A 633 -4.00 -15.16 13.69
C GLY A 633 -2.75 -16.02 13.79
N VAL A 634 -2.56 -16.81 12.74
CA VAL A 634 -1.40 -17.68 12.56
C VAL A 634 -0.85 -17.50 11.16
N GLU A 635 0.44 -17.31 11.06
CA GLU A 635 1.18 -17.23 9.80
C GLU A 635 2.23 -18.32 9.76
N ALA A 636 2.39 -18.95 8.60
CA ALA A 636 3.40 -19.99 8.40
C ALA A 636 4.03 -19.85 7.02
N ALA A 637 5.34 -20.10 6.94
CA ALA A 637 6.07 -20.23 5.69
C ALA A 637 7.02 -21.42 5.76
N VAL A 638 7.05 -22.22 4.71
CA VAL A 638 7.91 -23.40 4.58
C VAL A 638 8.61 -23.33 3.24
N THR A 639 9.93 -23.47 3.26
CA THR A 639 10.75 -23.71 2.06
C THR A 639 11.44 -25.06 2.22
N VAL A 640 11.41 -25.89 1.17
CA VAL A 640 12.09 -27.19 1.22
C VAL A 640 12.66 -27.57 -0.14
N ALA A 641 13.96 -27.89 -0.17
CA ALA A 641 14.59 -28.57 -1.28
C ALA A 641 14.20 -30.06 -1.22
N LEU A 642 13.23 -30.47 -2.04
CA LEU A 642 12.72 -31.83 -2.09
C LEU A 642 13.80 -32.81 -2.60
N ASN A 643 14.64 -32.38 -3.50
CA ASN A 643 15.85 -33.04 -4.02
C ASN A 643 16.64 -32.02 -4.87
N ASP A 644 17.74 -32.44 -5.52
CA ASP A 644 18.60 -31.60 -6.35
C ASP A 644 17.90 -30.89 -7.51
N ASN A 645 16.68 -31.28 -7.85
CA ASN A 645 15.94 -30.78 -9.00
C ASN A 645 14.67 -30.01 -8.63
N TRP A 646 14.20 -30.10 -7.39
CA TRP A 646 12.91 -29.54 -6.99
C TRP A 646 13.01 -28.81 -5.66
N THR A 647 12.56 -27.57 -5.65
CA THR A 647 12.37 -26.76 -4.45
C THR A 647 10.91 -26.35 -4.35
N ALA A 648 10.33 -26.44 -3.16
CA ALA A 648 8.96 -26.00 -2.90
C ALA A 648 8.94 -24.89 -1.82
N TYR A 649 8.12 -23.89 -2.05
CA TYR A 649 7.76 -22.86 -1.08
C TYR A 649 6.26 -22.88 -0.86
N VAL A 650 5.82 -22.78 0.39
CA VAL A 650 4.41 -22.65 0.76
C VAL A 650 4.32 -21.67 1.92
N ALA A 651 3.49 -20.67 1.78
CA ALA A 651 3.18 -19.72 2.85
C ALA A 651 1.67 -19.56 2.98
N GLY A 652 1.18 -19.25 4.18
CA GLY A 652 -0.21 -18.96 4.41
C GLY A 652 -0.45 -18.25 5.73
N GLY A 653 -1.54 -17.49 5.78
CA GLY A 653 -2.03 -16.75 6.94
C GLY A 653 -3.50 -17.04 7.20
N TYR A 654 -3.84 -17.17 8.47
CA TYR A 654 -5.20 -17.10 8.99
C TYR A 654 -5.31 -15.86 9.86
N LEU A 655 -6.35 -15.07 9.66
CA LEU A 655 -6.62 -13.82 10.35
C LEU A 655 -8.08 -13.77 10.81
N ASP A 656 -8.29 -13.40 12.05
CA ASP A 656 -9.58 -13.14 12.66
C ASP A 656 -9.52 -11.75 13.30
N THR A 657 -10.44 -10.85 12.91
CA THR A 657 -10.49 -9.47 13.38
C THR A 657 -11.89 -9.10 13.85
N GLU A 658 -11.97 -8.22 14.85
CA GLU A 658 -13.21 -7.70 15.37
C GLU A 658 -13.04 -6.21 15.69
N ALA A 659 -13.95 -5.36 15.16
CA ALA A 659 -13.99 -3.94 15.46
C ALA A 659 -15.15 -3.62 16.40
N THR A 660 -14.88 -2.89 17.50
CA THR A 660 -15.85 -2.53 18.52
C THR A 660 -15.76 -1.03 18.87
N GLY A 661 -16.83 -0.47 19.41
CA GLY A 661 -16.87 0.97 19.73
C GLY A 661 -16.93 1.88 18.51
N ILE A 662 -17.37 1.35 17.36
CA ILE A 662 -17.38 2.02 16.06
C ILE A 662 -18.75 2.60 15.67
N GLN A 663 -19.61 2.84 16.63
CA GLN A 663 -21.02 3.24 16.47
C GLN A 663 -21.23 4.47 15.57
N ASN A 664 -20.25 5.36 15.48
CA ASN A 664 -20.37 6.61 14.71
C ASN A 664 -20.08 6.44 13.22
N ILE A 665 -19.63 5.25 12.77
CA ILE A 665 -19.29 4.98 11.38
C ILE A 665 -20.13 3.87 10.74
N CYS A 666 -21.08 3.29 11.47
CA CYS A 666 -21.92 2.18 11.01
C CYS A 666 -23.10 2.57 10.11
N GLY A 667 -23.11 3.79 9.55
CA GLY A 667 -24.24 4.30 8.77
C GLY A 667 -25.36 4.93 9.59
N LEU A 668 -26.21 5.71 8.94
CA LEU A 668 -27.27 6.49 9.59
C LEU A 668 -28.47 5.63 10.04
N GLU A 669 -28.71 4.49 9.40
CA GLU A 669 -29.89 3.64 9.68
C GLU A 669 -29.73 2.75 10.91
N ASP A 670 -28.53 2.22 11.15
CA ASP A 670 -28.23 1.40 12.32
C ASP A 670 -26.84 1.72 12.90
N PRO A 671 -26.74 2.68 13.82
CA PRO A 671 -25.47 3.07 14.44
C PRO A 671 -24.71 1.94 15.15
N ASN A 672 -25.34 0.79 15.40
CA ASN A 672 -24.69 -0.38 16.00
C ASN A 672 -24.54 -1.55 14.99
N GLY A 673 -24.95 -1.37 13.76
CA GLY A 673 -25.00 -2.43 12.77
C GLY A 673 -23.64 -3.02 12.40
N CYS A 674 -22.56 -2.27 12.59
CA CYS A 674 -21.19 -2.72 12.30
C CYS A 674 -20.39 -3.18 13.54
N GLU A 675 -20.97 -3.10 14.72
CA GLU A 675 -20.33 -3.51 15.98
C GLU A 675 -19.99 -5.01 15.97
N GLY A 676 -18.76 -5.35 16.30
CA GLY A 676 -18.29 -6.73 16.33
C GLY A 676 -17.99 -7.35 14.96
N ARG A 677 -17.92 -6.54 13.90
CA ARG A 677 -17.59 -7.03 12.56
C ARG A 677 -16.09 -7.09 12.29
N PRO A 678 -15.67 -7.96 11.36
CA PRO A 678 -14.27 -7.98 10.91
C PRO A 678 -13.93 -6.70 10.15
N LEU A 679 -12.63 -6.36 10.10
CA LEU A 679 -12.12 -5.33 9.19
C LEU A 679 -12.39 -5.75 7.74
N PHE A 680 -12.93 -4.86 6.92
CA PHE A 680 -13.40 -5.23 5.58
C PHE A 680 -12.28 -5.51 4.58
N TRP A 681 -11.05 -5.03 4.82
CA TRP A 681 -9.85 -5.35 4.03
C TRP A 681 -9.01 -6.48 4.65
N ALA A 682 -9.59 -7.30 5.51
CA ALA A 682 -8.94 -8.39 6.23
C ALA A 682 -9.45 -9.75 5.71
N PRO A 683 -8.89 -10.30 4.61
CA PRO A 683 -9.24 -11.65 4.20
C PRO A 683 -8.89 -12.65 5.30
N GLU A 684 -9.81 -13.55 5.62
CA GLU A 684 -9.62 -14.55 6.67
C GLU A 684 -8.45 -15.51 6.35
N PHE A 685 -8.22 -15.81 5.06
CA PHE A 685 -7.15 -16.69 4.60
C PHE A 685 -6.41 -16.08 3.42
N THR A 686 -5.08 -16.10 3.50
CA THR A 686 -4.17 -15.84 2.37
C THR A 686 -3.20 -17.01 2.24
N ALA A 687 -2.83 -17.38 1.02
CA ALA A 687 -1.84 -18.44 0.80
C ALA A 687 -1.09 -18.23 -0.52
N ALA A 688 0.19 -18.62 -0.51
CA ALA A 688 1.03 -18.71 -1.69
C ALA A 688 1.73 -20.08 -1.73
N ALA A 689 1.82 -20.69 -2.89
CA ALA A 689 2.63 -21.88 -3.08
C ALA A 689 3.42 -21.77 -4.39
N LYS A 690 4.68 -22.18 -4.36
CA LYS A 690 5.58 -22.19 -5.50
C LYS A 690 6.35 -23.50 -5.54
N ILE A 691 6.52 -24.07 -6.72
CA ILE A 691 7.40 -25.22 -6.95
C ILE A 691 8.35 -24.87 -8.09
N ASP A 692 9.64 -24.93 -7.81
CA ASP A 692 10.71 -24.73 -8.78
C ASP A 692 11.32 -26.05 -9.22
N ALA A 693 11.65 -26.11 -10.50
CA ALA A 693 12.31 -27.22 -11.15
C ALA A 693 13.62 -26.78 -11.78
N TYR A 694 14.69 -27.55 -11.56
CA TYR A 694 16.01 -27.32 -12.14
C TYR A 694 16.59 -28.63 -12.68
N PHE A 695 16.74 -28.74 -14.02
CA PHE A 695 17.23 -29.95 -14.67
C PHE A 695 18.50 -29.65 -15.47
N PRO A 696 19.69 -30.01 -14.98
CA PRO A 696 20.96 -29.84 -15.72
C PRO A 696 20.91 -30.53 -17.08
N MET A 697 21.24 -29.81 -18.14
CA MET A 697 21.24 -30.32 -19.52
C MET A 697 22.30 -29.62 -20.37
N GLY A 698 23.28 -30.34 -20.90
CA GLY A 698 24.14 -29.97 -22.00
C GLY A 698 24.65 -28.53 -22.11
N GLY A 699 25.38 -28.04 -21.10
CA GLY A 699 25.93 -26.68 -21.08
C GLY A 699 25.02 -25.64 -20.43
N GLY A 700 24.02 -26.09 -19.67
CA GLY A 700 23.08 -25.27 -18.90
C GLY A 700 22.07 -26.11 -18.15
N ALA A 701 20.88 -25.56 -17.91
CA ALA A 701 19.77 -26.25 -17.26
C ALA A 701 18.42 -25.81 -17.84
N ILE A 702 17.45 -26.71 -17.86
CA ILE A 702 16.04 -26.34 -18.01
C ILE A 702 15.52 -25.97 -16.64
N THR A 703 14.87 -24.81 -16.55
CA THR A 703 14.21 -24.30 -15.36
C THR A 703 12.70 -24.23 -15.54
N GLY A 704 11.96 -24.36 -14.46
CA GLY A 704 10.52 -24.19 -14.47
C GLY A 704 10.03 -23.75 -13.10
N SER A 705 8.93 -23.00 -13.07
CA SER A 705 8.27 -22.56 -11.86
C SER A 705 6.76 -22.60 -12.07
N PHE A 706 6.04 -23.19 -11.10
CA PHE A 706 4.60 -23.09 -11.02
C PHE A 706 4.23 -22.45 -9.69
N GLU A 707 3.37 -21.45 -9.73
CA GLU A 707 2.96 -20.65 -8.59
C GLU A 707 1.45 -20.61 -8.51
N ILE A 708 0.91 -20.53 -7.30
CA ILE A 708 -0.50 -20.31 -7.04
C ILE A 708 -0.67 -19.41 -5.81
N PHE A 709 -1.52 -18.43 -5.94
CA PHE A 709 -1.89 -17.47 -4.89
C PHE A 709 -3.38 -17.63 -4.61
N TYR A 710 -3.74 -17.61 -3.34
CA TYR A 710 -5.12 -17.70 -2.89
C TYR A 710 -5.41 -16.60 -1.87
N GLU A 711 -6.55 -15.97 -2.05
CA GLU A 711 -7.12 -15.05 -1.08
C GLU A 711 -8.58 -15.41 -0.85
N SER A 712 -9.05 -15.40 0.41
CA SER A 712 -10.44 -15.58 0.74
C SER A 712 -11.25 -14.30 0.52
N LYS A 713 -12.56 -14.40 0.60
CA LYS A 713 -13.49 -13.26 0.47
C LYS A 713 -13.10 -12.10 1.38
N ARG A 714 -13.15 -10.86 0.85
CA ARG A 714 -12.94 -9.58 1.55
C ARG A 714 -13.91 -8.52 1.04
N GLY A 715 -14.03 -7.39 1.74
CA GLY A 715 -14.87 -6.26 1.33
C GLY A 715 -16.11 -6.11 2.20
N GLY A 716 -17.18 -5.53 1.65
CA GLY A 716 -18.46 -5.29 2.32
C GLY A 716 -18.52 -3.97 3.07
N GLY A 717 -17.41 -3.26 3.26
CA GLY A 717 -17.35 -2.00 4.02
C GLY A 717 -17.77 -2.18 5.48
N TRP A 718 -17.95 -1.09 6.18
CA TRP A 718 -18.49 -1.09 7.56
C TRP A 718 -19.95 -1.50 7.64
N GLU A 719 -20.72 -1.34 6.56
CA GLU A 719 -22.14 -1.65 6.47
C GLU A 719 -22.46 -3.11 6.16
N ASP A 720 -21.42 -3.94 5.87
CA ASP A 720 -21.57 -5.34 5.44
C ASP A 720 -22.45 -5.46 4.19
N ASN A 721 -22.19 -4.60 3.21
CA ASN A 721 -22.95 -4.64 1.99
C ASN A 721 -22.66 -5.94 1.22
N PRO A 722 -23.68 -6.79 0.97
CA PRO A 722 -23.46 -8.07 0.26
C PRO A 722 -22.87 -7.91 -1.15
N GLU A 723 -23.13 -6.77 -1.81
CA GLU A 723 -22.68 -6.46 -3.17
C GLU A 723 -21.24 -5.91 -3.18
N GLY A 724 -20.77 -5.37 -2.04
CA GLY A 724 -19.45 -4.80 -1.84
C GLY A 724 -18.35 -5.82 -1.52
N TYR A 725 -18.49 -7.09 -1.90
CA TYR A 725 -17.48 -8.10 -1.61
C TYR A 725 -16.74 -8.57 -2.86
N ILE A 726 -15.44 -8.71 -2.72
CA ILE A 726 -14.60 -9.48 -3.65
C ILE A 726 -14.63 -10.95 -3.18
N ASP A 727 -15.13 -11.84 -4.03
CA ASP A 727 -15.15 -13.27 -3.73
C ASP A 727 -13.72 -13.84 -3.65
N GLY A 728 -13.56 -14.93 -2.90
CA GLY A 728 -12.25 -15.61 -2.80
C GLY A 728 -11.81 -16.19 -4.15
N PHE A 729 -10.54 -15.99 -4.49
CA PHE A 729 -9.98 -16.37 -5.79
C PHE A 729 -8.64 -17.10 -5.66
N ALA A 730 -8.20 -17.71 -6.75
CA ALA A 730 -6.88 -18.34 -6.87
C ALA A 730 -6.25 -18.06 -8.23
N ILE A 731 -5.13 -17.36 -8.26
CA ILE A 731 -4.36 -17.07 -9.46
C ILE A 731 -3.17 -18.00 -9.56
N ALA A 732 -2.93 -18.59 -10.75
CA ALA A 732 -1.79 -19.47 -10.98
C ALA A 732 -0.89 -18.93 -12.09
N ASN A 733 0.43 -19.05 -11.90
CA ASN A 733 1.44 -18.65 -12.86
C ASN A 733 2.32 -19.85 -13.25
N LEU A 734 2.85 -19.83 -14.47
CA LEU A 734 3.77 -20.85 -14.98
C LEU A 734 4.95 -20.17 -15.70
N ARG A 735 6.16 -20.59 -15.36
CA ARG A 735 7.37 -20.16 -16.05
C ARG A 735 8.17 -21.39 -16.50
N VAL A 736 8.73 -21.36 -17.71
CA VAL A 736 9.63 -22.42 -18.24
C VAL A 736 10.75 -21.75 -19.00
N GLY A 737 11.97 -22.15 -18.71
CA GLY A 737 13.14 -21.51 -19.31
C GLY A 737 14.34 -22.43 -19.50
N TYR A 738 15.37 -21.85 -20.07
CA TYR A 738 16.70 -22.42 -20.16
C TYR A 738 17.72 -21.41 -19.65
N GLU A 739 18.55 -21.85 -18.73
CA GLU A 739 19.68 -21.10 -18.19
C GLU A 739 20.99 -21.70 -18.71
N SER A 740 21.80 -20.88 -19.36
CA SER A 740 23.09 -21.30 -19.93
C SER A 740 24.21 -21.21 -18.90
N ALA A 741 25.14 -22.16 -18.95
CA ALA A 741 26.42 -22.06 -18.20
C ALA A 741 27.30 -20.86 -18.64
N ASN A 742 26.94 -20.12 -19.69
CA ASN A 742 27.58 -18.89 -20.12
C ASN A 742 26.85 -17.62 -19.69
N ASN A 743 26.14 -17.67 -18.56
CA ASN A 743 25.48 -16.54 -17.92
C ASN A 743 24.44 -15.81 -18.78
N TRP A 744 23.65 -16.55 -19.57
CA TRP A 744 22.46 -16.03 -20.23
C TRP A 744 21.27 -16.98 -20.02
N TYR A 745 20.09 -16.44 -20.05
CA TYR A 745 18.88 -17.24 -19.93
C TYR A 745 17.79 -16.77 -20.92
N VAL A 746 16.82 -17.67 -21.18
CA VAL A 746 15.55 -17.36 -21.81
C VAL A 746 14.46 -18.08 -21.05
N ARG A 747 13.36 -17.36 -20.75
CA ARG A 747 12.24 -17.85 -19.94
C ARG A 747 10.91 -17.37 -20.54
N ALA A 748 10.04 -18.29 -20.90
CA ALA A 748 8.66 -17.98 -21.24
C ALA A 748 7.78 -18.08 -19.99
N TYR A 749 6.80 -17.20 -19.90
CA TYR A 749 5.88 -17.20 -18.76
C TYR A 749 4.42 -17.01 -19.19
N ALA A 750 3.52 -17.49 -18.32
CA ALA A 750 2.09 -17.23 -18.34
C ALA A 750 1.67 -16.83 -16.92
N GLU A 751 1.24 -15.61 -16.75
CA GLU A 751 0.62 -15.11 -15.52
C GLU A 751 -0.89 -15.21 -15.65
N ASN A 752 -1.59 -15.50 -14.55
CA ASN A 752 -2.99 -15.87 -14.55
C ASN A 752 -3.28 -16.97 -15.59
N LEU A 753 -2.56 -18.10 -15.49
CA LEU A 753 -2.54 -19.21 -16.47
C LEU A 753 -3.92 -19.72 -16.86
N PHE A 754 -4.88 -19.68 -15.94
CA PHE A 754 -6.24 -20.20 -16.14
C PHE A 754 -7.24 -19.11 -16.53
N ASP A 755 -6.76 -17.87 -16.72
CA ASP A 755 -7.59 -16.69 -17.05
C ASP A 755 -8.75 -16.54 -16.05
N GLU A 756 -8.43 -16.67 -14.76
CA GLU A 756 -9.39 -16.51 -13.67
C GLU A 756 -9.74 -15.03 -13.54
N PHE A 757 -11.01 -14.71 -13.66
CA PHE A 757 -11.49 -13.35 -13.43
C PHE A 757 -11.74 -13.12 -11.94
N THR A 758 -11.24 -12.00 -11.43
CA THR A 758 -11.55 -11.46 -10.10
C THR A 758 -11.40 -9.93 -10.12
N TRP A 759 -11.75 -9.30 -9.04
CA TRP A 759 -11.54 -7.89 -8.82
C TRP A 759 -10.22 -7.64 -8.07
N ASP A 760 -9.45 -6.66 -8.51
CA ASP A 760 -8.21 -6.22 -7.83
C ASP A 760 -8.54 -5.28 -6.66
N GLY A 761 -9.38 -4.28 -6.91
CA GLY A 761 -9.79 -3.27 -5.94
C GLY A 761 -11.29 -3.09 -5.87
N TYR A 762 -11.71 -2.47 -4.77
CA TYR A 762 -13.09 -2.15 -4.47
C TYR A 762 -13.17 -0.84 -3.70
N ASN A 763 -14.11 0.01 -4.09
CA ASN A 763 -14.48 1.19 -3.32
C ASN A 763 -15.98 1.14 -2.98
N ALA A 764 -16.28 1.22 -1.67
CA ALA A 764 -17.64 1.08 -1.15
C ALA A 764 -18.49 2.34 -1.30
N ASN A 765 -17.86 3.49 -1.53
CA ASN A 765 -18.51 4.79 -1.53
C ASN A 765 -18.07 5.62 -2.71
N GLY A 766 -18.82 5.52 -3.79
CA GLY A 766 -18.72 6.43 -4.93
C GLY A 766 -19.16 7.88 -4.63
N GLY A 767 -18.97 8.35 -3.40
CA GLY A 767 -19.34 9.71 -3.01
C GLY A 767 -20.83 10.00 -3.18
N ILE A 768 -21.17 10.86 -4.13
CA ILE A 768 -22.56 11.33 -4.35
C ILE A 768 -23.48 10.22 -4.86
N LEU A 769 -22.92 9.27 -5.63
CA LEU A 769 -23.66 8.10 -6.07
C LEU A 769 -23.10 6.89 -5.33
N PRO A 770 -23.80 6.35 -4.33
CA PRO A 770 -23.41 5.12 -3.65
C PRO A 770 -23.61 3.94 -4.59
N SER A 771 -22.76 3.84 -5.59
CA SER A 771 -22.59 2.65 -6.41
C SER A 771 -21.36 1.90 -5.87
N HIS A 772 -21.43 0.57 -5.89
CA HIS A 772 -20.26 -0.25 -5.68
C HIS A 772 -19.45 -0.26 -6.97
N PHE A 773 -18.19 0.11 -6.91
CA PHE A 773 -17.37 0.09 -8.10
C PHE A 773 -16.06 -0.68 -7.85
N PHE A 774 -15.66 -1.43 -8.86
CA PHE A 774 -14.60 -2.43 -8.80
C PHE A 774 -13.62 -2.25 -9.95
N GLY A 775 -12.34 -2.50 -9.69
CA GLY A 775 -11.29 -2.57 -10.70
C GLY A 775 -11.02 -4.01 -11.14
N PRO A 776 -10.95 -4.29 -12.46
CA PRO A 776 -10.69 -5.64 -12.95
C PRO A 776 -9.25 -6.08 -12.68
N GLN A 777 -9.07 -7.35 -12.29
CA GLN A 777 -7.77 -8.00 -12.18
C GLN A 777 -7.15 -8.22 -13.56
N ARG A 778 -5.82 -8.24 -13.61
CA ARG A 778 -5.03 -8.55 -14.81
C ARG A 778 -5.40 -9.93 -15.38
N PRO A 779 -5.80 -10.06 -16.67
CA PRO A 779 -6.14 -11.33 -17.30
C PRO A 779 -4.89 -12.15 -17.65
N LEU A 780 -5.05 -13.32 -18.26
CA LEU A 780 -3.95 -14.12 -18.78
C LEU A 780 -2.96 -13.27 -19.56
N THR A 781 -1.71 -13.28 -19.11
CA THR A 781 -0.61 -12.53 -19.70
C THR A 781 0.52 -13.47 -20.07
N LEU A 782 0.93 -13.43 -21.36
CA LEU A 782 2.03 -14.23 -21.89
C LEU A 782 3.22 -13.36 -22.23
N GLY A 783 4.43 -13.81 -21.89
CA GLY A 783 5.64 -13.09 -22.22
C GLY A 783 6.89 -13.98 -22.25
N VAL A 784 8.01 -13.36 -22.63
CA VAL A 784 9.32 -14.00 -22.72
C VAL A 784 10.39 -13.05 -22.18
N MET A 785 11.12 -13.52 -21.18
CA MET A 785 12.29 -12.86 -20.63
C MET A 785 13.58 -13.41 -21.22
N VAL A 786 14.54 -12.54 -21.48
CA VAL A 786 15.90 -12.90 -21.91
C VAL A 786 16.90 -12.06 -21.12
N GLY A 787 17.84 -12.70 -20.47
CA GLY A 787 18.84 -12.00 -19.67
C GLY A 787 20.25 -12.51 -19.90
N MET A 788 21.20 -11.65 -19.58
CA MET A 788 22.62 -11.96 -19.66
C MET A 788 23.40 -11.19 -18.59
N SER A 789 24.34 -11.88 -17.93
CA SER A 789 25.29 -11.24 -17.02
C SER A 789 26.73 -11.51 -17.49
N TRP A 790 27.65 -10.65 -17.04
CA TRP A 790 29.09 -10.77 -17.31
C TRP A 790 29.91 -10.35 -16.10
N ASP A 791 31.07 -10.97 -15.94
CA ASP A 791 32.06 -10.69 -14.89
C ASP A 791 33.17 -9.77 -15.45
#